data_a78577d22b669e586daf0922e0cd2658
#
_entry.id   a78577d22b669e586daf0922e0cd2658
#
_cell.length_a   1.000
_cell.length_b   1.000
_cell.length_c   1.000
_cell.angle_alpha   90.00
_cell.angle_beta   90.00
_cell.angle_gamma   90.00
#
_symmetry.space_group_name_H-M   'P 1'
#
loop_
_entity.id
_entity.type
_entity.pdbx_description
1 polymer ?
#
loop_
_entity_poly.entity_id
_entity_poly.type
_entity_poly.pdbx_seq_one_letter_code
_entity_poly.pdbx_strand_id
1 'polypeptide(L)'
;MNVMPAWQMGYTGKGIVISILDDGIEKDHPDLKKNYDPRASYDVNGKDPDPTPRYDSTNENRHGTRCAGEVAAEADNKICGIGVAYNARIGGVRMLDGFVTDAVEAASLNLNPQYIDIYSASWGPDDNGEVVDGPGPLTREAFASGIQKGRGGLGSIFVWASGNGGSYYDSCNCDGYTNSIYTLSISSTSKNGVKPWYLEECASTVASTYSSGSFNEPQIVTIDLRKKCTSTHTGTSASAPIAAGIVALALEANKNLTWRDIQYITILTARPEPMSDGQWTRNALGRNVSLRYGYGLMDAVAMVNYAKVWVKLPEKRICEVVSKEFRVPLTNSVVRKSYLNVDGCQGTKNAVQYLEHVQAQISLTYSRRGDLKIMLTSPNGTRSVLLPPRPNDLVATTFENWPFLTVHFWGEYAIGVWLLEIEDVSNHHSSTGTLADWKLILHGTQENPLKHRTKSGFGDGITDSNDLEVFTTKSEDQIDKGSNLSTKKSPDSLCHKNCIDGCHGETAFDCKACKYFKLISNGECVSSCPKGFYGNPETQMCHHCIDQCQLCNGPLVTSCKSCEDGSYMDKADQKCSPCKNPCDTCQHNASNCTSCLKDYRLSGNTCIQTSVCAASEYRVDGECFPCFRMCASCYGPGEKQCLTCSSNFILIKGSCFPTPCSMGFYQDINGTSNSPICKRCHESCLTCRGSSSLDCNLCRSSYIKFKNECRLSTASIFCKSAECLQKRQNEAKAKTHTNFTFLLVSFSIILLMILICLMILYFSLLHHKFCWANRYEKVGDQSSNKLVLSGDSGDEDEEKIEIK
;
A
#
# COMPACT_ATOMS: atom_id res chain seq x y z
N MET A 1 -18.34 2.15 -2.36
CA MET A 1 -18.10 2.23 -0.90
C MET A 1 -19.40 2.10 -0.08
N ASN A 2 -20.58 2.20 -0.68
CA ASN A 2 -21.89 2.02 -0.02
C ASN A 2 -22.10 2.90 1.23
N VAL A 3 -21.59 4.14 1.20
CA VAL A 3 -21.67 5.08 2.32
C VAL A 3 -23.12 5.58 2.49
N MET A 4 -23.78 6.02 1.40
CA MET A 4 -25.18 6.50 1.47
C MET A 4 -26.16 5.45 2.02
N PRO A 5 -26.10 4.18 1.62
CA PRO A 5 -26.94 3.16 2.25
C PRO A 5 -26.65 2.97 3.75
N ALA A 6 -25.41 3.14 4.22
CA ALA A 6 -25.11 3.12 5.66
C ALA A 6 -25.76 4.30 6.38
N TRP A 7 -25.78 5.50 5.78
CA TRP A 7 -26.53 6.65 6.31
C TRP A 7 -28.03 6.39 6.38
N GLN A 8 -28.61 5.75 5.35
CA GLN A 8 -30.02 5.36 5.34
C GLN A 8 -30.36 4.35 6.45
N MET A 9 -29.38 3.55 6.87
CA MET A 9 -29.51 2.68 8.05
C MET A 9 -29.37 3.42 9.39
N GLY A 10 -29.11 4.73 9.37
CA GLY A 10 -28.97 5.61 10.54
C GLY A 10 -27.55 5.76 11.08
N TYR A 11 -26.51 5.22 10.41
CA TYR A 11 -25.12 5.32 10.83
C TYR A 11 -24.44 6.49 10.16
N THR A 12 -23.98 7.46 10.94
CA THR A 12 -23.49 8.77 10.48
C THR A 12 -22.21 9.22 11.18
N GLY A 13 -21.63 8.34 12.02
CA GLY A 13 -20.47 8.62 12.86
C GLY A 13 -20.82 9.23 14.22
N LYS A 14 -22.09 9.26 14.59
CA LYS A 14 -22.55 9.91 15.83
C LYS A 14 -21.93 9.31 17.09
N GLY A 15 -21.29 10.18 17.88
CA GLY A 15 -20.67 9.81 19.15
C GLY A 15 -19.31 9.14 18.99
N ILE A 16 -18.69 9.23 17.81
CA ILE A 16 -17.30 8.84 17.53
C ILE A 16 -16.46 10.10 17.39
N VAL A 17 -15.23 10.04 17.88
CA VAL A 17 -14.28 11.15 17.92
C VAL A 17 -13.08 10.82 17.03
N ILE A 18 -12.79 11.70 16.07
CA ILE A 18 -11.69 11.52 15.11
C ILE A 18 -10.76 12.72 15.23
N SER A 19 -9.47 12.51 15.17
CA SER A 19 -8.46 13.55 15.10
C SER A 19 -7.61 13.41 13.83
N ILE A 20 -7.45 14.51 13.10
CA ILE A 20 -6.58 14.61 11.92
C ILE A 20 -5.21 15.05 12.40
N LEU A 21 -4.19 14.22 12.19
CA LEU A 21 -2.80 14.56 12.50
C LEU A 21 -2.15 15.13 11.25
N ASP A 22 -2.00 16.46 11.16
CA ASP A 22 -1.65 17.13 9.90
C ASP A 22 -1.08 18.56 10.13
N ASP A 23 -1.21 19.44 9.13
CA ASP A 23 -0.79 20.84 9.15
C ASP A 23 -1.74 21.80 9.90
N GLY A 24 -2.79 21.25 10.53
CA GLY A 24 -3.83 21.97 11.24
C GLY A 24 -5.20 21.82 10.60
N ILE A 25 -6.25 22.35 11.27
CA ILE A 25 -7.61 22.39 10.74
C ILE A 25 -8.24 23.77 10.92
N GLU A 26 -8.93 24.25 9.90
CA GLU A 26 -9.72 25.50 9.99
C GLU A 26 -11.01 25.24 10.77
N LYS A 27 -10.91 25.22 12.10
CA LYS A 27 -11.99 24.86 13.03
C LYS A 27 -13.25 25.70 12.89
N ASP A 28 -13.10 26.96 12.41
CA ASP A 28 -14.20 27.90 12.20
C ASP A 28 -14.79 27.85 10.78
N HIS A 29 -14.39 26.87 9.96
CA HIS A 29 -14.99 26.67 8.65
C HIS A 29 -16.49 26.36 8.81
N PRO A 30 -17.38 27.05 8.07
CA PRO A 30 -18.83 26.92 8.27
C PRO A 30 -19.34 25.48 8.09
N ASP A 31 -18.69 24.68 7.29
CA ASP A 31 -19.03 23.29 7.02
C ASP A 31 -18.41 22.30 8.03
N LEU A 32 -17.55 22.75 8.96
CA LEU A 32 -16.87 21.92 9.93
C LEU A 32 -17.20 22.28 11.39
N LYS A 33 -17.46 23.55 11.63
CA LYS A 33 -17.60 24.16 12.97
C LYS A 33 -18.55 23.42 13.91
N LYS A 34 -19.65 22.87 13.40
CA LYS A 34 -20.66 22.16 14.20
C LYS A 34 -20.09 20.86 14.80
N ASN A 35 -19.23 20.20 14.07
CA ASN A 35 -18.64 18.91 14.42
C ASN A 35 -17.29 19.05 15.12
N TYR A 36 -16.71 20.26 15.14
CA TYR A 36 -15.43 20.51 15.79
C TYR A 36 -15.43 20.19 17.27
N ASP A 37 -14.38 19.50 17.73
CA ASP A 37 -14.17 19.16 19.14
C ASP A 37 -12.77 19.60 19.62
N PRO A 38 -12.68 20.59 20.52
CA PRO A 38 -11.41 21.08 21.03
C PRO A 38 -10.64 20.05 21.88
N ARG A 39 -11.33 19.03 22.44
CA ARG A 39 -10.66 17.96 23.20
C ARG A 39 -9.94 16.94 22.31
N ALA A 40 -10.27 16.94 21.02
CA ALA A 40 -9.58 16.13 20.01
C ALA A 40 -8.56 16.95 19.22
N SER A 41 -8.19 18.14 19.73
CA SER A 41 -7.37 19.13 19.01
C SER A 41 -6.25 19.67 19.85
N TYR A 42 -5.11 19.93 19.21
CA TYR A 42 -3.94 20.57 19.82
C TYR A 42 -2.95 21.07 18.77
N ASP A 43 -2.25 22.14 19.04
CA ASP A 43 -1.09 22.60 18.27
C ASP A 43 0.21 22.13 18.96
N VAL A 44 0.82 21.07 18.41
CA VAL A 44 2.09 20.53 18.91
C VAL A 44 3.27 21.43 18.53
N ASN A 45 3.18 22.13 17.38
CA ASN A 45 4.21 23.07 16.94
C ASN A 45 4.21 24.36 17.79
N GLY A 46 3.03 24.96 18.04
CA GLY A 46 2.83 26.15 18.87
C GLY A 46 2.75 25.86 20.37
N LYS A 47 2.48 24.59 20.75
CA LYS A 47 2.26 24.13 22.14
C LYS A 47 1.05 24.81 22.80
N ASP A 48 -0.04 24.90 22.08
CA ASP A 48 -1.29 25.48 22.55
C ASP A 48 -2.52 24.67 22.06
N PRO A 49 -3.74 24.93 22.58
CA PRO A 49 -4.92 24.17 22.23
C PRO A 49 -5.57 24.58 20.89
N ASP A 50 -5.01 25.51 20.13
CA ASP A 50 -5.59 26.01 18.89
C ASP A 50 -4.98 25.36 17.64
N PRO A 51 -5.65 24.38 17.00
CA PRO A 51 -5.12 23.69 15.82
C PRO A 51 -5.27 24.48 14.52
N THR A 52 -5.59 25.77 14.59
CA THR A 52 -5.79 26.59 13.38
C THR A 52 -4.51 26.63 12.56
N PRO A 53 -4.57 26.31 11.27
CA PRO A 53 -3.38 26.31 10.41
C PRO A 53 -2.85 27.72 10.23
N ARG A 54 -1.56 27.85 10.01
CA ARG A 54 -0.93 29.11 9.64
C ARG A 54 -1.41 29.54 8.24
N TYR A 55 -1.91 30.75 8.16
CA TYR A 55 -2.34 31.32 6.89
C TYR A 55 -1.22 32.13 6.24
N ASP A 56 -0.89 31.80 5.02
CA ASP A 56 0.06 32.53 4.19
C ASP A 56 -0.47 32.80 2.77
N SER A 57 0.35 33.36 1.90
CA SER A 57 -0.03 33.65 0.52
C SER A 57 -0.11 32.42 -0.38
N THR A 58 0.55 31.33 0.00
CA THR A 58 0.60 30.08 -0.77
C THR A 58 -0.54 29.13 -0.40
N ASN A 59 -1.16 29.31 0.78
CA ASN A 59 -2.11 28.39 1.40
C ASN A 59 -1.52 26.96 1.51
N GLU A 60 -0.24 26.85 1.85
CA GLU A 60 0.42 25.54 1.95
C GLU A 60 -0.21 24.65 3.02
N ASN A 61 -0.59 25.23 4.19
CA ASN A 61 -1.16 24.47 5.31
C ASN A 61 -2.69 24.25 5.16
N ARG A 62 -3.11 23.76 4.02
CA ARG A 62 -4.53 23.47 3.71
C ARG A 62 -4.89 21.99 3.82
N HIS A 63 -3.89 21.16 3.95
CA HIS A 63 -4.04 19.72 3.76
C HIS A 63 -4.90 19.10 4.86
N GLY A 64 -4.62 19.35 6.13
CA GLY A 64 -5.41 18.81 7.25
C GLY A 64 -6.85 19.33 7.28
N THR A 65 -7.09 20.58 6.86
CA THR A 65 -8.46 21.12 6.71
C THR A 65 -9.24 20.32 5.67
N ARG A 66 -8.63 20.01 4.53
CA ARG A 66 -9.24 19.19 3.47
C ARG A 66 -9.57 17.79 3.96
N CYS A 67 -8.63 17.13 4.64
CA CYS A 67 -8.82 15.81 5.24
C CYS A 67 -9.97 15.81 6.27
N ALA A 68 -10.07 16.85 7.11
CA ALA A 68 -11.15 16.97 8.10
C ALA A 68 -12.53 17.06 7.47
N GLY A 69 -12.65 17.77 6.34
CA GLY A 69 -13.93 17.89 5.62
C GLY A 69 -14.41 16.58 5.01
N GLU A 70 -13.51 15.75 4.51
CA GLU A 70 -13.86 14.42 3.99
C GLU A 70 -14.44 13.51 5.06
N VAL A 71 -13.94 13.65 6.29
CA VAL A 71 -14.45 12.89 7.44
C VAL A 71 -15.78 13.41 7.91
N ALA A 72 -15.90 14.74 8.18
CA ALA A 72 -16.96 15.27 9.04
C ALA A 72 -17.53 16.63 8.60
N ALA A 73 -17.44 16.99 7.31
CA ALA A 73 -18.22 18.12 6.80
C ALA A 73 -19.71 17.89 7.05
N GLU A 74 -20.42 18.95 7.44
CA GLU A 74 -21.82 18.91 7.86
C GLU A 74 -22.75 18.55 6.70
N ALA A 75 -23.69 17.64 6.91
CA ALA A 75 -24.69 17.29 5.91
C ALA A 75 -25.79 18.37 5.81
N ASP A 76 -26.37 18.50 4.60
CA ASP A 76 -27.59 19.27 4.28
C ASP A 76 -27.52 20.78 4.53
N ASN A 77 -26.35 21.35 4.73
CA ASN A 77 -26.15 22.78 4.96
C ASN A 77 -25.92 23.60 3.67
N LYS A 78 -25.86 22.96 2.51
CA LYS A 78 -25.61 23.54 1.17
C LYS A 78 -24.22 24.19 1.03
N ILE A 79 -23.25 23.74 1.82
CA ILE A 79 -21.87 24.21 1.80
C ILE A 79 -20.99 23.03 1.37
N CYS A 80 -20.00 23.24 0.54
CA CYS A 80 -18.99 22.33 0.02
C CYS A 80 -19.47 20.91 -0.27
N GLY A 81 -19.50 20.05 0.73
CA GLY A 81 -19.78 18.62 0.60
C GLY A 81 -20.37 18.01 1.86
N ILE A 82 -20.36 16.68 1.91
CA ILE A 82 -20.83 15.90 3.07
C ILE A 82 -19.70 14.96 3.48
N GLY A 83 -19.28 15.05 4.73
CA GLY A 83 -18.30 14.13 5.29
C GLY A 83 -18.87 12.73 5.42
N VAL A 84 -18.02 11.71 5.24
CA VAL A 84 -18.44 10.30 5.35
C VAL A 84 -19.10 10.00 6.69
N ALA A 85 -18.59 10.60 7.77
CA ALA A 85 -19.11 10.51 9.12
C ALA A 85 -19.60 11.89 9.60
N TYR A 86 -20.54 12.49 8.89
CA TYR A 86 -20.97 13.88 9.03
C TYR A 86 -21.56 14.27 10.40
N ASN A 87 -21.78 13.32 11.29
CA ASN A 87 -22.18 13.54 12.69
C ASN A 87 -21.09 13.08 13.69
N ALA A 88 -19.89 12.72 13.22
CA ALA A 88 -18.76 12.48 14.10
C ALA A 88 -18.21 13.79 14.69
N ARG A 89 -17.50 13.69 15.80
CA ARG A 89 -16.69 14.79 16.34
C ARG A 89 -15.33 14.78 15.65
N ILE A 90 -14.89 15.95 15.22
CA ILE A 90 -13.62 16.11 14.49
C ILE A 90 -12.71 17.09 15.20
N GLY A 91 -11.48 16.69 15.43
CA GLY A 91 -10.39 17.53 15.88
C GLY A 91 -9.22 17.50 14.91
N GLY A 92 -8.20 18.26 15.21
CA GLY A 92 -6.96 18.26 14.46
C GLY A 92 -5.76 18.52 15.36
N VAL A 93 -4.66 17.89 15.01
CA VAL A 93 -3.36 18.13 15.63
C VAL A 93 -2.47 18.82 14.60
N ARG A 94 -2.16 20.09 14.83
CA ARG A 94 -1.21 20.83 14.01
C ARG A 94 0.21 20.39 14.39
N MET A 95 0.83 19.57 13.54
CA MET A 95 2.14 18.98 13.79
C MET A 95 3.10 19.10 12.60
N LEU A 96 2.60 19.27 11.38
CA LEU A 96 3.42 19.30 10.17
C LEU A 96 3.94 20.70 9.79
N ASP A 97 3.43 21.75 10.37
CA ASP A 97 3.86 23.14 10.12
C ASP A 97 5.05 23.54 11.01
N GLY A 98 6.08 22.69 11.02
CA GLY A 98 7.29 22.87 11.78
C GLY A 98 8.27 21.70 11.60
N PHE A 99 9.29 21.63 12.45
CA PHE A 99 10.19 20.47 12.45
C PHE A 99 9.48 19.26 13.06
N VAL A 100 9.19 18.26 12.23
CA VAL A 100 8.63 16.99 12.67
C VAL A 100 9.75 16.16 13.28
N THR A 101 9.67 15.93 14.58
CA THR A 101 10.61 15.10 15.34
C THR A 101 9.88 13.93 15.96
N ASP A 102 10.60 12.87 16.34
CA ASP A 102 10.04 11.71 17.04
C ASP A 102 9.17 12.11 18.25
N ALA A 103 9.56 13.17 18.97
CA ALA A 103 8.78 13.70 20.09
C ALA A 103 7.47 14.38 19.66
N VAL A 104 7.47 15.09 18.52
CA VAL A 104 6.27 15.71 17.93
C VAL A 104 5.28 14.64 17.49
N GLU A 105 5.75 13.62 16.80
CA GLU A 105 4.95 12.48 16.36
C GLU A 105 4.34 11.73 17.54
N ALA A 106 5.17 11.38 18.53
CA ALA A 106 4.73 10.69 19.74
C ALA A 106 3.69 11.48 20.54
N ALA A 107 3.86 12.80 20.66
CA ALA A 107 2.90 13.67 21.33
C ALA A 107 1.58 13.71 20.59
N SER A 108 1.61 13.77 19.25
CA SER A 108 0.43 13.79 18.39
C SER A 108 -0.37 12.50 18.47
N LEU A 109 0.30 11.34 18.41
CA LEU A 109 -0.31 10.01 18.48
C LEU A 109 -0.85 9.66 19.88
N ASN A 110 -0.36 10.32 20.92
CA ASN A 110 -0.80 10.15 22.31
C ASN A 110 -1.79 11.22 22.79
N LEU A 111 -2.26 12.13 21.93
CA LEU A 111 -3.24 13.14 22.33
C LEU A 111 -4.56 12.47 22.75
N ASN A 112 -4.94 12.63 24.00
CA ASN A 112 -6.20 12.17 24.60
C ASN A 112 -6.66 10.76 24.18
N PRO A 113 -5.86 9.69 24.32
CA PRO A 113 -6.14 8.36 23.78
C PRO A 113 -7.34 7.66 24.44
N GLN A 114 -7.84 8.19 25.56
CA GLN A 114 -9.08 7.72 26.18
C GLN A 114 -10.33 8.41 25.61
N TYR A 115 -10.16 9.44 24.83
CA TYR A 115 -11.25 10.23 24.27
C TYR A 115 -11.34 10.14 22.75
N ILE A 116 -10.22 10.14 22.07
CA ILE A 116 -10.13 10.01 20.61
C ILE A 116 -10.23 8.55 20.23
N ASP A 117 -11.18 8.22 19.35
CA ASP A 117 -11.37 6.86 18.85
C ASP A 117 -10.44 6.55 17.68
N ILE A 118 -10.30 7.50 16.73
CA ILE A 118 -9.58 7.33 15.47
C ILE A 118 -8.61 8.49 15.28
N TYR A 119 -7.38 8.15 14.91
CA TYR A 119 -6.37 9.08 14.43
C TYR A 119 -6.19 8.83 12.93
N SER A 120 -6.33 9.87 12.12
CA SER A 120 -6.13 9.82 10.67
C SER A 120 -4.88 10.60 10.31
N ALA A 121 -3.92 9.93 9.66
CA ALA A 121 -2.64 10.49 9.28
C ALA A 121 -2.41 10.28 7.78
N SER A 122 -2.01 11.36 7.12
CA SER A 122 -1.77 11.38 5.68
C SER A 122 -0.37 11.95 5.38
N TRP A 123 0.63 11.43 6.08
CA TRP A 123 2.05 11.81 6.00
C TRP A 123 2.95 10.61 6.27
N GLY A 124 4.22 10.74 5.98
CA GLY A 124 5.24 9.69 6.16
C GLY A 124 6.61 10.18 5.67
N PRO A 125 7.56 9.27 5.47
CA PRO A 125 8.83 9.56 4.81
C PRO A 125 8.65 10.07 3.39
N ASP A 126 9.72 10.61 2.79
CA ASP A 126 9.71 11.08 1.41
C ASP A 126 9.37 9.97 0.40
N ASP A 127 8.36 10.21 -0.43
CA ASP A 127 7.84 9.30 -1.47
C ASP A 127 8.69 9.39 -2.77
N ASN A 128 10.00 9.15 -2.69
CA ASN A 128 10.95 9.39 -3.80
C ASN A 128 11.52 8.11 -4.43
N GLY A 129 11.18 6.95 -3.90
CA GLY A 129 11.66 5.66 -4.38
C GLY A 129 13.06 5.28 -3.87
N GLU A 130 13.65 6.06 -2.93
CA GLU A 130 14.99 5.83 -2.37
C GLU A 130 14.95 5.61 -0.85
N VAL A 131 14.08 6.36 -0.16
CA VAL A 131 14.02 6.40 1.30
C VAL A 131 13.49 5.08 1.86
N VAL A 132 14.11 4.64 2.96
CA VAL A 132 13.62 3.57 3.85
C VAL A 132 13.72 4.14 5.25
N ASP A 133 12.60 4.56 5.80
CA ASP A 133 12.52 5.22 7.09
C ASP A 133 11.19 4.92 7.78
N GLY A 134 11.05 5.30 9.04
CA GLY A 134 9.83 5.04 9.80
C GLY A 134 9.90 5.60 11.21
N PRO A 135 8.91 5.25 12.05
CA PRO A 135 8.73 5.84 13.37
C PRO A 135 9.97 5.70 14.25
N GLY A 136 10.35 6.78 14.89
CA GLY A 136 11.39 6.81 15.91
C GLY A 136 11.01 6.03 17.18
N PRO A 137 11.90 5.91 18.18
CA PRO A 137 11.63 5.14 19.39
C PRO A 137 10.41 5.61 20.18
N LEU A 138 10.20 6.94 20.33
CA LEU A 138 9.06 7.49 21.06
C LEU A 138 7.75 7.27 20.31
N THR A 139 7.78 7.40 19.00
CA THR A 139 6.62 7.18 18.13
C THR A 139 6.21 5.70 18.14
N ARG A 140 7.17 4.77 18.13
CA ARG A 140 6.88 3.34 18.31
C ARG A 140 6.25 3.03 19.66
N GLU A 141 6.72 3.68 20.73
CA GLU A 141 6.13 3.55 22.05
C GLU A 141 4.71 4.14 22.10
N ALA A 142 4.47 5.28 21.43
CA ALA A 142 3.16 5.89 21.30
C ALA A 142 2.14 4.96 20.59
N PHE A 143 2.51 4.34 19.48
CA PHE A 143 1.68 3.31 18.84
C PHE A 143 1.38 2.15 19.80
N ALA A 144 2.41 1.58 20.44
CA ALA A 144 2.25 0.46 21.37
C ALA A 144 1.35 0.83 22.56
N SER A 145 1.53 2.02 23.14
CA SER A 145 0.67 2.54 24.21
C SER A 145 -0.77 2.78 23.73
N GLY A 146 -0.93 3.37 22.55
CA GLY A 146 -2.24 3.66 21.95
C GLY A 146 -3.07 2.40 21.75
N ILE A 147 -2.50 1.34 21.17
CA ILE A 147 -3.24 0.07 20.96
C ILE A 147 -3.49 -0.71 22.24
N GLN A 148 -2.70 -0.51 23.29
CA GLN A 148 -2.88 -1.21 24.57
C GLN A 148 -3.83 -0.48 25.50
N LYS A 149 -3.71 0.83 25.61
CA LYS A 149 -4.38 1.65 26.62
C LYS A 149 -5.51 2.50 26.06
N GLY A 150 -5.42 2.90 24.79
CA GLY A 150 -6.39 3.77 24.15
C GLY A 150 -7.81 3.19 24.18
N ARG A 151 -8.81 4.06 24.13
CA ARG A 151 -10.23 3.68 24.13
C ARG A 151 -10.61 2.71 25.25
N GLY A 152 -10.11 2.92 26.48
CA GLY A 152 -10.38 2.04 27.59
C GLY A 152 -9.79 0.63 27.47
N GLY A 153 -8.70 0.45 26.72
CA GLY A 153 -8.06 -0.84 26.46
C GLY A 153 -8.58 -1.57 25.20
N LEU A 154 -9.47 -0.95 24.42
CA LEU A 154 -9.88 -1.44 23.09
C LEU A 154 -8.82 -1.13 22.02
N GLY A 155 -7.97 -0.17 22.29
CA GLY A 155 -6.93 0.34 21.43
C GLY A 155 -7.40 1.47 20.52
N SER A 156 -6.57 2.52 20.40
CA SER A 156 -6.72 3.58 19.42
C SER A 156 -6.67 3.01 18.00
N ILE A 157 -7.43 3.58 17.09
CA ILE A 157 -7.44 3.17 15.68
C ILE A 157 -6.62 4.18 14.89
N PHE A 158 -5.52 3.74 14.28
CA PHE A 158 -4.66 4.55 13.45
C PHE A 158 -4.93 4.25 11.98
N VAL A 159 -5.49 5.21 11.24
CA VAL A 159 -5.74 5.10 9.80
C VAL A 159 -4.67 5.89 9.07
N TRP A 160 -4.02 5.27 8.10
CA TRP A 160 -2.83 5.82 7.47
C TRP A 160 -2.91 5.77 5.94
N ALA A 161 -2.47 6.84 5.27
CA ALA A 161 -2.33 6.89 3.83
C ALA A 161 -1.12 6.05 3.40
N SER A 162 -1.26 5.27 2.31
CA SER A 162 -0.22 4.31 1.91
C SER A 162 0.94 4.91 1.12
N GLY A 163 0.95 6.22 0.81
CA GLY A 163 2.01 6.91 0.09
C GLY A 163 1.68 7.24 -1.36
N ASN A 164 2.44 8.17 -1.95
CA ASN A 164 2.18 8.74 -3.27
C ASN A 164 3.39 8.64 -4.23
N GLY A 165 4.39 7.83 -3.90
CA GLY A 165 5.63 7.64 -4.67
C GLY A 165 5.49 6.70 -5.88
N GLY A 166 4.28 6.33 -6.29
CA GLY A 166 4.08 5.35 -7.37
C GLY A 166 4.72 5.74 -8.70
N SER A 167 4.84 7.04 -9.02
CA SER A 167 5.55 7.52 -10.20
C SER A 167 7.07 7.38 -10.08
N TYR A 168 7.59 7.26 -8.88
CA TYR A 168 8.99 7.01 -8.54
C TYR A 168 9.27 5.54 -8.27
N TYR A 169 8.28 4.65 -8.53
CA TYR A 169 8.37 3.22 -8.22
C TYR A 169 8.65 2.94 -6.74
N ASP A 170 8.16 3.81 -5.86
CA ASP A 170 8.28 3.61 -4.42
C ASP A 170 7.39 2.47 -3.93
N SER A 171 7.70 1.97 -2.75
CA SER A 171 6.95 0.90 -2.09
C SER A 171 6.69 1.25 -0.63
N CYS A 172 5.42 1.27 -0.26
CA CYS A 172 4.99 1.53 1.10
C CYS A 172 5.46 0.49 2.14
N ASN A 173 6.09 -0.61 1.73
CA ASN A 173 6.84 -1.48 2.65
C ASN A 173 8.21 -0.92 3.05
N CYS A 174 8.64 0.20 2.45
CA CYS A 174 9.82 0.97 2.85
C CYS A 174 9.48 2.15 3.77
N ASP A 175 8.20 2.40 4.01
CA ASP A 175 7.66 3.34 4.98
C ASP A 175 7.19 2.61 6.25
N GLY A 176 7.86 2.85 7.38
CA GLY A 176 7.61 2.16 8.64
C GLY A 176 6.28 2.52 9.32
N TYR A 177 5.55 3.55 8.85
CA TYR A 177 4.21 3.88 9.34
C TYR A 177 3.16 3.03 8.64
N THR A 178 3.21 2.91 7.32
CA THR A 178 2.31 2.06 6.54
C THR A 178 2.65 0.58 6.68
N ASN A 179 3.94 0.27 6.93
CA ASN A 179 4.48 -1.07 7.18
C ASN A 179 4.32 -1.50 8.66
N SER A 180 3.49 -0.79 9.43
CA SER A 180 3.23 -1.07 10.84
C SER A 180 2.01 -1.99 11.00
N ILE A 181 2.09 -2.96 11.91
CA ILE A 181 0.94 -3.80 12.27
C ILE A 181 -0.17 -3.02 12.96
N TYR A 182 0.12 -1.82 13.48
CA TYR A 182 -0.79 -1.00 14.26
C TYR A 182 -1.65 -0.08 13.42
N THR A 183 -1.23 0.18 12.18
CA THR A 183 -1.92 1.09 11.27
C THR A 183 -2.84 0.35 10.31
N LEU A 184 -3.95 0.95 9.99
CA LEU A 184 -4.82 0.55 8.89
C LEU A 184 -4.35 1.31 7.64
N SER A 185 -3.42 0.72 6.89
CA SER A 185 -2.86 1.31 5.68
C SER A 185 -3.86 1.27 4.53
N ILE A 186 -4.18 2.45 3.98
CA ILE A 186 -5.22 2.66 2.98
C ILE A 186 -4.63 3.20 1.69
N SER A 187 -4.89 2.50 0.62
CA SER A 187 -4.54 2.86 -0.74
C SER A 187 -5.70 3.56 -1.47
N SER A 188 -5.46 3.94 -2.71
CA SER A 188 -6.41 4.71 -3.54
C SER A 188 -6.80 3.98 -4.80
N THR A 189 -8.06 4.17 -5.22
CA THR A 189 -8.49 3.85 -6.59
C THR A 189 -9.19 5.05 -7.20
N SER A 190 -9.12 5.21 -8.52
CA SER A 190 -9.86 6.27 -9.21
C SER A 190 -11.36 5.96 -9.28
N LYS A 191 -12.16 6.94 -9.66
CA LYS A 191 -13.60 6.77 -9.93
C LYS A 191 -13.89 5.58 -10.86
N ASN A 192 -12.99 5.30 -11.79
CA ASN A 192 -13.16 4.24 -12.78
C ASN A 192 -12.58 2.89 -12.32
N GLY A 193 -12.12 2.79 -11.07
CA GLY A 193 -11.55 1.57 -10.51
C GLY A 193 -10.19 1.22 -11.10
N VAL A 194 -9.38 2.21 -11.47
CA VAL A 194 -8.03 2.01 -11.99
C VAL A 194 -6.97 2.65 -11.11
N LYS A 195 -5.76 2.14 -11.20
CA LYS A 195 -4.58 2.60 -10.43
C LYS A 195 -4.27 4.06 -10.73
N PRO A 196 -4.32 4.94 -9.72
CA PRO A 196 -3.78 6.29 -9.84
C PRO A 196 -2.27 6.28 -10.09
N TRP A 197 -1.77 7.33 -10.71
CA TRP A 197 -0.35 7.45 -11.06
C TRP A 197 0.58 7.51 -9.85
N TYR A 198 0.08 7.98 -8.72
CA TYR A 198 0.82 8.15 -7.47
C TYR A 198 0.80 6.90 -6.58
N LEU A 199 -0.06 5.92 -6.83
CA LEU A 199 -0.25 4.78 -5.95
C LEU A 199 0.99 3.89 -5.88
N GLU A 200 1.44 3.62 -4.66
CA GLU A 200 2.50 2.68 -4.33
C GLU A 200 2.00 1.24 -4.21
N GLU A 201 2.86 0.29 -4.51
CA GLU A 201 2.54 -1.14 -4.45
C GLU A 201 3.26 -1.80 -3.26
N CYS A 202 2.49 -2.32 -2.29
CA CYS A 202 3.05 -3.03 -1.15
C CYS A 202 2.08 -4.05 -0.53
N ALA A 203 2.65 -5.04 0.15
CA ALA A 203 1.89 -6.12 0.78
C ALA A 203 1.28 -5.74 2.14
N SER A 204 1.62 -4.57 2.70
CA SER A 204 1.08 -4.06 3.96
C SER A 204 -0.26 -3.35 3.79
N THR A 205 -0.64 -2.95 2.58
CA THR A 205 -1.93 -2.30 2.29
C THR A 205 -3.09 -3.21 2.65
N VAL A 206 -4.01 -2.70 3.49
CA VAL A 206 -5.17 -3.48 3.95
C VAL A 206 -6.35 -3.35 2.98
N ALA A 207 -6.69 -2.12 2.58
CA ALA A 207 -7.83 -1.84 1.71
C ALA A 207 -7.63 -0.52 0.97
N SER A 208 -8.62 -0.13 0.16
CA SER A 208 -8.62 1.10 -0.63
C SER A 208 -9.93 1.86 -0.51
N THR A 209 -9.85 3.17 -0.75
CA THR A 209 -11.03 4.01 -1.00
C THR A 209 -10.85 4.80 -2.30
N TYR A 210 -11.88 5.54 -2.70
CA TYR A 210 -11.78 6.40 -3.87
C TYR A 210 -10.92 7.64 -3.59
N SER A 211 -10.15 8.04 -4.59
CA SER A 211 -9.44 9.31 -4.68
C SER A 211 -9.37 9.76 -6.14
N SER A 212 -8.49 10.69 -6.47
CA SER A 212 -8.26 11.12 -7.84
C SER A 212 -7.63 10.01 -8.69
N GLY A 213 -7.81 10.08 -9.99
CA GLY A 213 -7.18 9.19 -10.97
C GLY A 213 -6.23 9.91 -11.90
N SER A 214 -6.42 9.72 -13.21
CA SER A 214 -5.68 10.47 -14.24
C SER A 214 -6.12 11.93 -14.29
N PHE A 215 -5.32 12.75 -15.00
CA PHE A 215 -5.47 14.22 -15.03
C PHE A 215 -6.89 14.73 -15.37
N ASN A 216 -7.67 13.97 -16.14
CA ASN A 216 -9.02 14.32 -16.54
C ASN A 216 -10.11 13.66 -15.69
N GLU A 217 -9.76 12.89 -14.66
CA GLU A 217 -10.73 12.27 -13.78
C GLU A 217 -11.07 13.20 -12.61
N PRO A 218 -12.28 13.09 -12.06
CA PRO A 218 -12.68 13.85 -10.87
C PRO A 218 -11.74 13.56 -9.70
N GLN A 219 -11.48 14.59 -8.93
CA GLN A 219 -10.78 14.52 -7.65
C GLN A 219 -11.79 14.65 -6.51
N ILE A 220 -11.34 14.60 -5.27
CA ILE A 220 -12.23 14.61 -4.11
C ILE A 220 -12.70 16.03 -3.80
N VAL A 221 -14.00 16.14 -3.54
CA VAL A 221 -14.66 17.38 -3.11
C VAL A 221 -14.64 17.47 -1.60
N THR A 222 -14.15 18.60 -1.07
CA THR A 222 -14.07 18.83 0.38
C THR A 222 -14.01 20.34 0.68
N ILE A 223 -13.85 20.71 1.94
CA ILE A 223 -13.60 22.08 2.39
C ILE A 223 -12.15 22.49 2.08
N ASP A 224 -11.90 23.82 2.09
CA ASP A 224 -10.56 24.39 1.91
C ASP A 224 -10.38 25.61 2.83
N LEU A 225 -9.14 26.07 2.97
CA LEU A 225 -8.82 27.25 3.76
C LEU A 225 -9.64 28.47 3.35
N ARG A 226 -9.77 29.40 4.29
CA ARG A 226 -10.48 30.68 4.14
C ARG A 226 -11.95 30.48 3.83
N LYS A 227 -12.56 29.47 4.47
CA LYS A 227 -13.99 29.12 4.36
C LYS A 227 -14.42 28.83 2.93
N LYS A 228 -13.51 28.26 2.13
CA LYS A 228 -13.74 27.88 0.74
C LYS A 228 -14.02 26.40 0.61
N CYS A 229 -14.45 26.01 -0.58
CA CYS A 229 -14.57 24.63 -1.00
C CYS A 229 -13.51 24.30 -2.06
N THR A 230 -13.18 23.03 -2.17
CA THR A 230 -12.33 22.53 -3.26
C THR A 230 -12.94 21.29 -3.90
N SER A 231 -12.62 21.05 -5.17
CA SER A 231 -12.89 19.81 -5.91
C SER A 231 -11.60 19.18 -6.41
N THR A 232 -10.47 19.52 -5.76
CA THR A 232 -9.14 19.15 -6.23
C THR A 232 -8.28 18.52 -5.12
N HIS A 233 -8.88 17.80 -4.18
CA HIS A 233 -8.11 17.00 -3.24
C HIS A 233 -7.73 15.67 -3.88
N THR A 234 -6.51 15.17 -3.62
CA THR A 234 -5.88 14.08 -4.36
C THR A 234 -4.93 13.26 -3.48
N GLY A 235 -4.45 12.15 -4.01
CA GLY A 235 -3.48 11.28 -3.32
C GLY A 235 -4.14 10.27 -2.39
N THR A 236 -3.31 9.44 -1.79
CA THR A 236 -3.73 8.55 -0.69
C THR A 236 -4.13 9.36 0.55
N SER A 237 -3.67 10.62 0.59
CA SER A 237 -4.09 11.60 1.60
C SER A 237 -5.60 11.87 1.65
N ALA A 238 -6.30 11.74 0.53
CA ALA A 238 -7.76 11.83 0.48
C ALA A 238 -8.41 10.47 0.84
N SER A 239 -7.73 9.37 0.56
CA SER A 239 -8.28 8.02 0.83
C SER A 239 -8.32 7.66 2.31
N ALA A 240 -7.29 8.01 3.08
CA ALA A 240 -7.21 7.69 4.50
C ALA A 240 -8.33 8.36 5.33
N PRO A 241 -8.64 9.67 5.17
CA PRO A 241 -9.74 10.29 5.89
C PRO A 241 -11.11 9.68 5.53
N ILE A 242 -11.33 9.36 4.25
CA ILE A 242 -12.56 8.65 3.84
C ILE A 242 -12.68 7.30 4.55
N ALA A 243 -11.59 6.54 4.64
CA ALA A 243 -11.54 5.27 5.38
C ALA A 243 -11.80 5.48 6.89
N ALA A 244 -11.22 6.52 7.49
CA ALA A 244 -11.47 6.89 8.88
C ALA A 244 -12.96 7.19 9.13
N GLY A 245 -13.61 7.87 8.19
CA GLY A 245 -15.06 8.09 8.19
C GLY A 245 -15.85 6.77 8.13
N ILE A 246 -15.49 5.83 7.26
CA ILE A 246 -16.13 4.52 7.15
C ILE A 246 -15.95 3.70 8.45
N VAL A 247 -14.75 3.73 9.04
CA VAL A 247 -14.47 3.11 10.34
C VAL A 247 -15.33 3.71 11.43
N ALA A 248 -15.58 5.04 11.42
CA ALA A 248 -16.45 5.69 12.38
C ALA A 248 -17.91 5.20 12.28
N LEU A 249 -18.42 4.92 11.06
CA LEU A 249 -19.75 4.32 10.90
C LEU A 249 -19.82 2.92 11.52
N ALA A 250 -18.78 2.11 11.35
CA ALA A 250 -18.69 0.79 11.97
C ALA A 250 -18.60 0.86 13.50
N LEU A 251 -17.83 1.81 14.06
CA LEU A 251 -17.72 2.05 15.49
C LEU A 251 -19.02 2.58 16.10
N GLU A 252 -19.78 3.41 15.37
CA GLU A 252 -21.13 3.83 15.83
C GLU A 252 -22.03 2.61 15.98
N ALA A 253 -21.93 1.62 15.07
CA ALA A 253 -22.70 0.39 15.15
C ALA A 253 -22.25 -0.51 16.33
N ASN A 254 -20.96 -0.48 16.70
CA ASN A 254 -20.43 -1.23 17.85
C ASN A 254 -19.16 -0.57 18.41
N LYS A 255 -19.33 0.19 19.49
CA LYS A 255 -18.21 0.89 20.17
C LYS A 255 -17.20 -0.02 20.86
N ASN A 256 -17.55 -1.30 21.06
CA ASN A 256 -16.69 -2.26 21.74
C ASN A 256 -15.67 -2.95 20.82
N LEU A 257 -15.64 -2.59 19.54
CA LEU A 257 -14.67 -3.12 18.60
C LEU A 257 -13.27 -2.66 18.98
N THR A 258 -12.34 -3.61 19.02
CA THR A 258 -10.92 -3.33 19.18
C THR A 258 -10.31 -2.86 17.86
N TRP A 259 -9.09 -2.32 17.91
CA TRP A 259 -8.33 -1.96 16.72
C TRP A 259 -8.13 -3.17 15.77
N ARG A 260 -7.94 -4.40 16.31
CA ARG A 260 -7.83 -5.63 15.51
C ARG A 260 -9.16 -6.03 14.88
N ASP A 261 -10.26 -5.87 15.62
CA ASP A 261 -11.60 -6.16 15.10
C ASP A 261 -11.89 -5.31 13.86
N ILE A 262 -11.49 -4.02 13.87
CA ILE A 262 -11.64 -3.12 12.72
C ILE A 262 -10.83 -3.61 11.53
N GLN A 263 -9.58 -4.02 11.71
CA GLN A 263 -8.76 -4.58 10.63
C GLN A 263 -9.39 -5.85 10.05
N TYR A 264 -9.85 -6.76 10.91
CA TYR A 264 -10.56 -7.96 10.47
C TYR A 264 -11.83 -7.65 9.67
N ILE A 265 -12.69 -6.77 10.21
CA ILE A 265 -13.93 -6.37 9.53
C ILE A 265 -13.60 -5.75 8.17
N THR A 266 -12.60 -4.89 8.09
CA THR A 266 -12.17 -4.28 6.84
C THR A 266 -11.76 -5.35 5.81
N ILE A 267 -10.92 -6.31 6.20
CA ILE A 267 -10.45 -7.39 5.33
C ILE A 267 -11.59 -8.30 4.87
N LEU A 268 -12.54 -8.59 5.77
CA LEU A 268 -13.65 -9.47 5.46
C LEU A 268 -14.72 -8.84 4.57
N THR A 269 -14.79 -7.52 4.54
CA THR A 269 -15.85 -6.77 3.85
C THR A 269 -15.37 -5.98 2.63
N ALA A 270 -14.05 -5.79 2.48
CA ALA A 270 -13.48 -5.18 1.29
C ALA A 270 -13.73 -6.07 0.07
N ARG A 271 -13.96 -5.45 -1.08
CA ARG A 271 -14.31 -6.14 -2.32
C ARG A 271 -13.41 -5.72 -3.47
N PRO A 272 -13.03 -6.66 -4.37
CA PRO A 272 -12.13 -6.38 -5.47
C PRO A 272 -12.76 -5.49 -6.57
N GLU A 273 -14.09 -5.46 -6.68
CA GLU A 273 -14.77 -4.60 -7.65
C GLU A 273 -14.86 -3.14 -7.14
N PRO A 274 -14.71 -2.14 -8.01
CA PRO A 274 -14.61 -2.21 -9.47
C PRO A 274 -13.18 -2.24 -10.04
N MET A 275 -12.16 -2.55 -9.23
CA MET A 275 -10.74 -2.45 -9.63
C MET A 275 -10.36 -3.56 -10.61
N SER A 276 -10.51 -3.29 -11.92
CA SER A 276 -10.21 -4.25 -12.99
C SER A 276 -8.71 -4.48 -13.23
N ASP A 277 -7.86 -3.54 -12.85
CA ASP A 277 -6.41 -3.58 -13.02
C ASP A 277 -5.65 -4.01 -11.74
N GLY A 278 -6.35 -4.62 -10.78
CA GLY A 278 -5.84 -4.91 -9.44
C GLY A 278 -4.70 -5.92 -9.38
N GLN A 279 -4.36 -6.60 -10.48
CA GLN A 279 -3.38 -7.70 -10.46
C GLN A 279 -3.65 -8.68 -9.32
N TRP A 280 -4.92 -9.07 -9.22
CA TRP A 280 -5.43 -9.90 -8.15
C TRP A 280 -4.79 -11.28 -8.15
N THR A 281 -4.34 -11.70 -6.97
CA THR A 281 -3.95 -13.06 -6.68
C THR A 281 -4.88 -13.63 -5.61
N ARG A 282 -5.08 -14.96 -5.60
CA ARG A 282 -5.85 -15.60 -4.54
C ARG A 282 -4.91 -16.17 -3.48
N ASN A 283 -5.18 -15.85 -2.23
CA ASN A 283 -4.50 -16.51 -1.12
C ASN A 283 -5.07 -17.93 -0.89
N ALA A 284 -4.48 -18.70 0.00
CA ALA A 284 -4.89 -20.08 0.26
C ALA A 284 -6.33 -20.22 0.81
N LEU A 285 -6.92 -19.14 1.29
CA LEU A 285 -8.33 -19.09 1.70
C LEU A 285 -9.27 -18.65 0.56
N GLY A 286 -8.76 -18.56 -0.68
CA GLY A 286 -9.52 -18.15 -1.85
C GLY A 286 -9.84 -16.67 -1.94
N ARG A 287 -9.31 -15.83 -1.03
CA ARG A 287 -9.55 -14.38 -1.03
C ARG A 287 -8.64 -13.70 -2.03
N ASN A 288 -9.20 -12.72 -2.76
CA ASN A 288 -8.43 -11.86 -3.63
C ASN A 288 -7.57 -10.91 -2.80
N VAL A 289 -6.29 -10.78 -3.16
CA VAL A 289 -5.33 -9.84 -2.57
C VAL A 289 -4.53 -9.17 -3.67
N SER A 290 -4.13 -7.92 -3.45
CA SER A 290 -3.42 -7.09 -4.41
C SER A 290 -2.39 -6.22 -3.71
N LEU A 291 -1.21 -6.06 -4.32
CA LEU A 291 -0.22 -5.07 -3.87
C LEU A 291 -0.72 -3.63 -4.04
N ARG A 292 -1.67 -3.40 -4.97
CA ARG A 292 -2.24 -2.08 -5.25
C ARG A 292 -3.35 -1.69 -4.30
N TYR A 293 -4.21 -2.65 -3.98
CA TYR A 293 -5.50 -2.38 -3.37
C TYR A 293 -5.78 -3.16 -2.08
N GLY A 294 -4.80 -3.92 -1.59
CA GLY A 294 -5.01 -4.81 -0.44
C GLY A 294 -6.12 -5.83 -0.73
N TYR A 295 -7.12 -5.90 0.12
CA TYR A 295 -8.30 -6.75 -0.07
C TYR A 295 -9.41 -6.11 -0.92
N GLY A 296 -9.23 -4.83 -1.32
CA GLY A 296 -10.13 -4.14 -2.22
C GLY A 296 -10.77 -2.89 -1.65
N LEU A 297 -11.85 -2.47 -2.29
CA LEU A 297 -12.60 -1.27 -1.94
C LEU A 297 -13.38 -1.48 -0.64
N MET A 298 -13.22 -0.56 0.32
CA MET A 298 -13.99 -0.57 1.57
C MET A 298 -15.49 -0.43 1.30
N ASP A 299 -16.31 -1.16 2.09
CA ASP A 299 -17.76 -1.18 2.00
C ASP A 299 -18.39 -0.83 3.36
N ALA A 300 -18.93 0.39 3.47
CA ALA A 300 -19.48 0.91 4.72
C ALA A 300 -20.66 0.08 5.25
N VAL A 301 -21.58 -0.33 4.39
CA VAL A 301 -22.74 -1.16 4.79
C VAL A 301 -22.29 -2.52 5.29
N ALA A 302 -21.39 -3.17 4.56
CA ALA A 302 -20.87 -4.45 4.97
C ALA A 302 -20.13 -4.34 6.32
N MET A 303 -19.28 -3.33 6.49
CA MET A 303 -18.59 -3.08 7.77
C MET A 303 -19.56 -2.83 8.92
N VAL A 304 -20.59 -2.00 8.73
CA VAL A 304 -21.64 -1.75 9.73
C VAL A 304 -22.37 -3.02 10.12
N ASN A 305 -22.78 -3.83 9.13
CA ASN A 305 -23.49 -5.08 9.39
C ASN A 305 -22.62 -6.09 10.14
N TYR A 306 -21.35 -6.23 9.77
CA TYR A 306 -20.41 -7.07 10.51
C TYR A 306 -20.15 -6.54 11.92
N ALA A 307 -20.01 -5.23 12.10
CA ALA A 307 -19.80 -4.59 13.39
C ALA A 307 -20.91 -4.91 14.39
N LYS A 308 -22.19 -4.90 13.95
CA LYS A 308 -23.37 -5.17 14.79
C LYS A 308 -23.37 -6.57 15.41
N VAL A 309 -22.85 -7.55 14.69
CA VAL A 309 -22.87 -8.96 15.12
C VAL A 309 -21.47 -9.47 15.45
N TRP A 310 -20.50 -8.57 15.56
CA TRP A 310 -19.12 -8.95 15.75
C TRP A 310 -18.87 -9.57 17.12
N VAL A 311 -18.23 -10.73 17.15
CA VAL A 311 -17.74 -11.38 18.36
C VAL A 311 -16.26 -11.03 18.51
N LYS A 312 -15.86 -10.62 19.71
CA LYS A 312 -14.48 -10.25 20.03
C LYS A 312 -13.49 -11.34 19.60
N LEU A 313 -12.39 -10.92 18.99
CA LEU A 313 -11.31 -11.82 18.58
C LEU A 313 -10.66 -12.51 19.78
N PRO A 314 -10.13 -13.74 19.60
CA PRO A 314 -9.24 -14.37 20.58
C PRO A 314 -8.02 -13.51 20.89
N GLU A 315 -7.34 -13.84 21.98
CA GLU A 315 -6.12 -13.15 22.40
C GLU A 315 -5.06 -13.14 21.28
N LYS A 316 -4.47 -11.96 21.02
CA LYS A 316 -3.36 -11.80 20.09
C LYS A 316 -2.10 -12.47 20.64
N ARG A 317 -1.46 -13.25 19.80
CA ARG A 317 -0.18 -13.92 20.11
C ARG A 317 0.85 -13.60 19.06
N ILE A 318 2.12 -13.77 19.43
CA ILE A 318 3.26 -13.48 18.57
C ILE A 318 4.22 -14.66 18.66
N CYS A 319 4.55 -15.23 17.52
CA CYS A 319 5.53 -16.30 17.38
C CYS A 319 6.68 -15.81 16.51
N GLU A 320 7.90 -15.80 17.04
CA GLU A 320 9.10 -15.44 16.30
C GLU A 320 9.94 -16.69 16.01
N VAL A 321 10.34 -16.82 14.75
CA VAL A 321 11.18 -17.94 14.30
C VAL A 321 12.38 -17.37 13.54
N VAL A 322 13.57 -17.62 14.07
CA VAL A 322 14.83 -17.08 13.50
C VAL A 322 15.40 -18.10 12.52
N SER A 323 15.83 -17.63 11.35
CA SER A 323 16.56 -18.45 10.40
C SER A 323 17.92 -18.87 10.96
N LYS A 324 18.35 -20.08 10.61
CA LYS A 324 19.70 -20.56 10.93
C LYS A 324 20.74 -20.11 9.91
N GLU A 325 20.30 -19.54 8.80
CA GLU A 325 21.20 -19.02 7.77
C GLU A 325 21.78 -17.67 8.23
N PHE A 326 23.08 -17.51 8.10
CA PHE A 326 23.80 -16.33 8.53
C PHE A 326 24.86 -15.96 7.49
N ARG A 327 24.92 -14.70 7.10
CA ARG A 327 25.88 -14.13 6.13
C ARG A 327 25.93 -14.88 4.81
N VAL A 328 24.75 -15.03 4.21
CA VAL A 328 24.62 -15.72 2.92
C VAL A 328 24.89 -14.75 1.77
N PRO A 329 25.81 -15.08 0.83
CA PRO A 329 26.06 -14.21 -0.30
C PRO A 329 24.86 -14.10 -1.23
N LEU A 330 24.63 -12.90 -1.73
CA LEU A 330 23.63 -12.55 -2.74
C LEU A 330 24.37 -12.13 -4.02
N THR A 331 23.90 -12.59 -5.17
CA THR A 331 24.45 -12.26 -6.49
C THR A 331 23.30 -12.06 -7.48
N ASN A 332 23.54 -11.27 -8.51
CA ASN A 332 22.55 -10.99 -9.56
C ASN A 332 22.18 -12.19 -10.44
N SER A 333 22.95 -13.29 -10.39
CA SER A 333 22.76 -14.44 -11.27
C SER A 333 21.92 -15.56 -10.66
N VAL A 334 21.59 -15.48 -9.38
CA VAL A 334 20.92 -16.57 -8.64
C VAL A 334 19.84 -16.04 -7.71
N VAL A 335 18.62 -16.50 -7.89
CA VAL A 335 17.54 -16.29 -6.91
C VAL A 335 17.92 -17.02 -5.61
N ARG A 336 18.16 -16.24 -4.55
CA ARG A 336 18.42 -16.83 -3.24
C ARG A 336 17.12 -17.31 -2.62
N LYS A 337 17.08 -18.59 -2.25
CA LYS A 337 15.97 -19.24 -1.55
C LYS A 337 16.39 -19.62 -0.14
N SER A 338 15.62 -19.23 0.85
CA SER A 338 15.81 -19.56 2.26
C SER A 338 14.53 -20.18 2.80
N TYR A 339 14.65 -21.39 3.34
CA TYR A 339 13.52 -22.17 3.86
C TYR A 339 13.53 -22.14 5.39
N LEU A 340 12.36 -21.87 5.98
CA LEU A 340 12.18 -21.83 7.41
C LEU A 340 11.04 -22.76 7.82
N ASN A 341 11.35 -23.78 8.59
CA ASN A 341 10.32 -24.66 9.13
C ASN A 341 9.76 -24.05 10.42
N VAL A 342 8.47 -23.82 10.44
CA VAL A 342 7.74 -23.12 11.48
C VAL A 342 6.75 -24.06 12.15
N ASP A 343 6.84 -24.21 13.46
CA ASP A 343 5.91 -24.97 14.28
C ASP A 343 4.78 -24.11 14.89
N GLY A 344 4.77 -22.81 14.59
CA GLY A 344 3.80 -21.87 15.16
C GLY A 344 3.95 -21.65 16.66
N CYS A 345 5.13 -21.89 17.23
CA CYS A 345 5.42 -21.85 18.67
C CYS A 345 4.50 -22.74 19.51
N GLN A 346 4.12 -23.91 18.99
CA GLN A 346 3.21 -24.83 19.65
C GLN A 346 3.68 -25.20 21.06
N GLY A 347 2.76 -25.42 21.98
CA GLY A 347 3.05 -25.76 23.38
C GLY A 347 3.50 -24.57 24.23
N THR A 348 3.58 -23.37 23.69
CA THR A 348 3.93 -22.14 24.41
C THR A 348 2.75 -21.17 24.49
N LYS A 349 2.84 -20.18 25.37
CA LYS A 349 1.88 -19.06 25.42
C LYS A 349 1.87 -18.21 24.13
N ASN A 350 2.88 -18.35 23.30
CA ASN A 350 3.06 -17.62 22.03
C ASN A 350 2.54 -18.40 20.81
N ALA A 351 1.81 -19.49 21.01
CA ALA A 351 1.33 -20.33 19.93
C ALA A 351 0.41 -19.56 18.96
N VAL A 352 0.77 -19.52 17.69
CA VAL A 352 0.01 -18.91 16.58
C VAL A 352 -0.33 -20.01 15.59
N GLN A 353 -1.62 -20.24 15.37
CA GLN A 353 -2.11 -21.17 14.34
C GLN A 353 -2.77 -20.41 13.18
N TYR A 354 -3.51 -19.36 13.47
CA TYR A 354 -4.22 -18.54 12.49
C TYR A 354 -3.56 -17.18 12.37
N LEU A 355 -3.12 -16.86 11.18
CA LEU A 355 -2.34 -15.66 10.89
C LEU A 355 -3.20 -14.39 10.83
N GLU A 356 -2.61 -13.31 11.27
CA GLU A 356 -3.02 -11.94 11.02
C GLU A 356 -1.92 -11.26 10.20
N HIS A 357 -1.08 -10.46 10.84
CA HIS A 357 0.09 -9.86 10.22
C HIS A 357 1.26 -10.85 10.18
N VAL A 358 2.00 -10.82 9.09
CA VAL A 358 3.26 -11.56 8.97
C VAL A 358 4.37 -10.59 8.60
N GLN A 359 5.46 -10.61 9.37
CA GLN A 359 6.62 -9.79 9.10
C GLN A 359 7.84 -10.69 8.85
N ALA A 360 8.53 -10.45 7.74
CA ALA A 360 9.89 -10.94 7.53
C ALA A 360 10.85 -9.82 7.91
N GLN A 361 11.47 -9.93 9.09
CA GLN A 361 12.48 -8.97 9.52
C GLN A 361 13.81 -9.39 8.92
N ILE A 362 14.37 -8.54 8.09
CA ILE A 362 15.53 -8.86 7.25
C ILE A 362 16.66 -7.86 7.51
N SER A 363 17.89 -8.41 7.64
CA SER A 363 19.13 -7.63 7.61
C SER A 363 19.91 -8.05 6.37
N LEU A 364 20.09 -7.16 5.40
CA LEU A 364 20.88 -7.43 4.21
C LEU A 364 21.59 -6.18 3.68
N THR A 365 22.74 -6.41 3.04
CA THR A 365 23.47 -5.41 2.23
C THR A 365 23.39 -5.76 0.77
N TYR A 366 23.30 -4.78 -0.11
CA TYR A 366 23.37 -4.99 -1.55
C TYR A 366 23.98 -3.78 -2.25
N SER A 367 24.69 -4.02 -3.37
CA SER A 367 25.39 -2.96 -4.14
C SER A 367 24.45 -1.88 -4.63
N ARG A 368 23.21 -2.26 -4.98
CA ARG A 368 22.15 -1.38 -5.42
C ARG A 368 20.82 -1.96 -4.91
N ARG A 369 20.37 -1.43 -3.80
CA ARG A 369 19.24 -1.97 -3.03
C ARG A 369 17.94 -2.02 -3.83
N GLY A 370 17.71 -1.06 -4.72
CA GLY A 370 16.51 -0.98 -5.55
C GLY A 370 16.39 -2.03 -6.64
N ASP A 371 17.46 -2.77 -6.92
CA ASP A 371 17.45 -3.89 -7.88
C ASP A 371 16.83 -5.16 -7.29
N LEU A 372 16.63 -5.19 -5.97
CA LEU A 372 16.12 -6.36 -5.29
C LEU A 372 14.59 -6.47 -5.35
N LYS A 373 14.14 -7.70 -5.57
CA LYS A 373 12.78 -8.15 -5.34
C LYS A 373 12.78 -9.20 -4.24
N ILE A 374 11.96 -8.99 -3.21
CA ILE A 374 11.85 -9.90 -2.07
C ILE A 374 10.45 -10.48 -2.03
N MET A 375 10.33 -11.81 -1.95
CA MET A 375 9.07 -12.53 -1.90
C MET A 375 9.04 -13.49 -0.73
N LEU A 376 7.86 -13.64 -0.12
CA LEU A 376 7.59 -14.63 0.91
C LEU A 376 6.47 -15.55 0.47
N THR A 377 6.67 -16.87 0.61
CA THR A 377 5.64 -17.87 0.31
C THR A 377 5.26 -18.58 1.60
N SER A 378 3.95 -18.65 1.88
CA SER A 378 3.41 -19.37 3.05
C SER A 378 3.43 -20.89 2.84
N PRO A 379 3.29 -21.69 3.91
CA PRO A 379 3.16 -23.15 3.80
C PRO A 379 1.99 -23.60 2.92
N ASN A 380 0.97 -22.77 2.79
CA ASN A 380 -0.24 -23.03 1.99
C ASN A 380 -0.09 -22.59 0.53
N GLY A 381 1.09 -22.11 0.12
CA GLY A 381 1.40 -21.76 -1.27
C GLY A 381 1.06 -20.32 -1.67
N THR A 382 0.50 -19.50 -0.78
CA THR A 382 0.30 -18.07 -1.07
C THR A 382 1.64 -17.38 -1.20
N ARG A 383 1.83 -16.61 -2.29
CA ARG A 383 3.03 -15.81 -2.56
C ARG A 383 2.73 -14.34 -2.36
N SER A 384 3.56 -13.67 -1.57
CA SER A 384 3.48 -12.23 -1.32
C SER A 384 4.80 -11.55 -1.66
N VAL A 385 4.74 -10.50 -2.48
CA VAL A 385 5.89 -9.64 -2.76
C VAL A 385 6.04 -8.66 -1.61
N LEU A 386 7.12 -8.83 -0.84
CA LEU A 386 7.44 -7.96 0.30
C LEU A 386 8.10 -6.65 -0.15
N LEU A 387 8.96 -6.74 -1.17
CA LEU A 387 9.63 -5.60 -1.78
C LEU A 387 9.61 -5.78 -3.31
N PRO A 388 8.87 -4.95 -4.05
CA PRO A 388 9.03 -4.82 -5.49
C PRO A 388 10.32 -4.05 -5.83
N PRO A 389 10.85 -4.14 -7.06
CA PRO A 389 11.99 -3.34 -7.47
C PRO A 389 11.73 -1.85 -7.37
N ARG A 390 12.70 -1.10 -6.84
CA ARG A 390 12.68 0.36 -6.67
C ARG A 390 13.83 0.99 -7.46
N PRO A 391 13.70 1.18 -8.78
CA PRO A 391 14.81 1.53 -9.67
C PRO A 391 15.50 2.86 -9.34
N ASN A 392 14.85 3.74 -8.57
CA ASN A 392 15.43 4.99 -8.08
C ASN A 392 16.30 4.79 -6.83
N ASP A 393 16.17 3.67 -6.12
CA ASP A 393 16.97 3.35 -4.95
C ASP A 393 18.36 2.84 -5.36
N LEU A 394 19.25 3.79 -5.62
CA LEU A 394 20.63 3.53 -6.02
C LEU A 394 21.56 3.26 -4.84
N VAL A 395 21.03 3.29 -3.65
CA VAL A 395 21.80 3.31 -2.41
C VAL A 395 22.44 1.94 -2.17
N ALA A 396 23.75 1.94 -1.92
CA ALA A 396 24.51 0.77 -1.51
C ALA A 396 24.51 0.63 0.03
N THR A 397 23.32 0.63 0.65
CA THR A 397 23.20 0.51 2.11
C THR A 397 22.40 -0.72 2.52
N THR A 398 22.24 -0.87 3.80
CA THR A 398 21.69 -2.04 4.49
C THR A 398 20.21 -1.83 4.75
N PHE A 399 19.41 -2.89 4.52
CA PHE A 399 18.23 -3.06 5.38
C PHE A 399 18.75 -3.59 6.71
N GLU A 400 18.52 -2.88 7.79
CA GLU A 400 18.93 -3.30 9.12
C GLU A 400 17.71 -3.65 9.96
N ASN A 401 17.52 -4.95 10.21
CA ASN A 401 16.36 -5.44 10.96
C ASN A 401 15.02 -4.89 10.44
N TRP A 402 14.90 -4.66 9.12
CA TRP A 402 13.71 -4.06 8.53
C TRP A 402 12.57 -5.08 8.48
N PRO A 403 11.41 -4.79 9.12
CA PRO A 403 10.32 -5.75 9.24
C PRO A 403 9.34 -5.62 8.08
N PHE A 404 9.64 -6.16 6.91
CA PHE A 404 8.69 -6.18 5.79
C PHE A 404 7.39 -6.84 6.17
N LEU A 405 6.29 -6.09 6.13
CA LEU A 405 4.95 -6.55 6.51
C LEU A 405 4.19 -7.08 5.31
N THR A 406 3.41 -8.12 5.53
CA THR A 406 2.35 -8.53 4.62
C THR A 406 1.08 -8.94 5.36
N VAL A 407 -0.07 -8.55 4.80
CA VAL A 407 -1.41 -8.95 5.24
C VAL A 407 -2.02 -10.00 4.32
N HIS A 408 -1.31 -10.45 3.28
CA HIS A 408 -1.86 -11.36 2.27
C HIS A 408 -2.18 -12.75 2.81
N PHE A 409 -1.52 -13.17 3.90
CA PHE A 409 -1.71 -14.47 4.55
C PHE A 409 -2.80 -14.49 5.62
N TRP A 410 -3.61 -13.43 5.71
CA TRP A 410 -4.58 -13.25 6.79
C TRP A 410 -5.58 -14.40 6.89
N GLY A 411 -5.60 -15.06 8.05
CA GLY A 411 -6.44 -16.21 8.33
C GLY A 411 -5.83 -17.57 7.96
N GLU A 412 -4.70 -17.62 7.24
CA GLU A 412 -4.03 -18.87 6.89
C GLU A 412 -3.41 -19.54 8.11
N TYR A 413 -3.09 -20.86 7.98
CA TYR A 413 -2.34 -21.58 8.97
C TYR A 413 -0.87 -21.20 8.95
N ALA A 414 -0.31 -20.99 10.16
CA ALA A 414 1.07 -20.55 10.33
C ALA A 414 2.11 -21.67 10.14
N ILE A 415 1.70 -22.93 10.37
CA ILE A 415 2.59 -24.07 10.58
C ILE A 415 2.99 -24.69 9.24
N GLY A 416 4.28 -24.94 9.07
CA GLY A 416 4.86 -25.57 7.90
C GLY A 416 6.12 -24.88 7.41
N VAL A 417 6.47 -25.14 6.14
CA VAL A 417 7.68 -24.58 5.53
C VAL A 417 7.37 -23.26 4.84
N TRP A 418 8.03 -22.22 5.30
CA TRP A 418 8.03 -20.90 4.69
C TRP A 418 9.22 -20.75 3.75
N LEU A 419 9.05 -20.02 2.66
CA LEU A 419 10.09 -19.75 1.67
C LEU A 419 10.26 -18.25 1.48
N LEU A 420 11.46 -17.74 1.82
CA LEU A 420 11.92 -16.40 1.46
C LEU A 420 12.73 -16.50 0.16
N GLU A 421 12.37 -15.69 -0.83
CA GLU A 421 13.09 -15.56 -2.11
C GLU A 421 13.59 -14.12 -2.25
N ILE A 422 14.90 -13.98 -2.53
CA ILE A 422 15.55 -12.70 -2.83
C ILE A 422 16.15 -12.80 -4.22
N GLU A 423 15.73 -11.91 -5.10
CA GLU A 423 16.09 -11.89 -6.52
C GLU A 423 16.59 -10.50 -6.91
N ASP A 424 17.70 -10.42 -7.61
CA ASP A 424 18.11 -9.23 -8.37
C ASP A 424 17.41 -9.31 -9.73
N VAL A 425 16.52 -8.36 -10.00
CA VAL A 425 15.76 -8.29 -11.26
C VAL A 425 16.34 -7.27 -12.26
N SER A 426 17.53 -6.74 -11.94
CA SER A 426 18.22 -5.79 -12.80
C SER A 426 19.05 -6.49 -13.88
N ASN A 427 19.51 -5.72 -14.86
CA ASN A 427 20.47 -6.15 -15.87
C ASN A 427 21.92 -5.78 -15.50
N HIS A 428 22.18 -5.44 -14.23
CA HIS A 428 23.51 -5.02 -13.77
C HIS A 428 24.38 -6.24 -13.45
N HIS A 429 25.37 -6.57 -14.29
CA HIS A 429 26.15 -7.82 -14.23
C HIS A 429 27.13 -7.97 -13.06
N SER A 430 27.29 -7.00 -12.17
CA SER A 430 28.27 -7.03 -11.09
C SER A 430 27.70 -6.75 -9.70
N SER A 431 26.38 -6.73 -9.54
CA SER A 431 25.74 -6.49 -8.24
C SER A 431 25.92 -7.67 -7.29
N THR A 432 26.32 -7.38 -6.07
CA THR A 432 26.55 -8.37 -5.02
C THR A 432 26.10 -7.82 -3.67
N GLY A 433 25.86 -8.73 -2.74
CA GLY A 433 25.47 -8.38 -1.38
C GLY A 433 25.53 -9.56 -0.42
N THR A 434 24.96 -9.38 0.74
CA THR A 434 24.91 -10.40 1.78
C THR A 434 23.59 -10.32 2.54
N LEU A 435 22.87 -11.42 2.60
CA LEU A 435 21.81 -11.60 3.60
C LEU A 435 22.50 -11.92 4.94
N ALA A 436 22.50 -10.94 5.84
CA ALA A 436 23.16 -11.12 7.14
C ALA A 436 22.36 -12.10 8.00
N ASP A 437 21.08 -11.84 8.17
CA ASP A 437 20.14 -12.72 8.88
C ASP A 437 18.68 -12.35 8.51
N TRP A 438 17.75 -13.21 8.88
CA TRP A 438 16.32 -12.90 8.85
C TRP A 438 15.55 -13.74 9.85
N LYS A 439 14.42 -13.21 10.27
CA LYS A 439 13.44 -13.92 11.10
C LYS A 439 12.02 -13.67 10.62
N LEU A 440 11.15 -14.62 10.90
CA LEU A 440 9.73 -14.51 10.66
C LEU A 440 9.02 -14.17 11.97
N ILE A 441 8.19 -13.13 11.97
CA ILE A 441 7.36 -12.72 13.09
C ILE A 441 5.91 -12.93 12.67
N LEU A 442 5.28 -13.90 13.30
CA LEU A 442 3.89 -14.29 13.05
C LEU A 442 3.00 -13.71 14.13
N HIS A 443 2.09 -12.85 13.74
CA HIS A 443 1.04 -12.31 14.59
C HIS A 443 -0.24 -13.04 14.28
N GLY A 444 -1.03 -13.38 15.31
CA GLY A 444 -2.28 -14.08 15.08
C GLY A 444 -2.89 -14.63 16.35
N THR A 445 -3.62 -15.72 16.20
CA THR A 445 -4.36 -16.38 17.29
C THR A 445 -4.06 -17.88 17.31
N GLN A 446 -4.25 -18.51 18.47
CA GLN A 446 -4.20 -19.97 18.58
C GLN A 446 -5.51 -20.61 18.14
N GLU A 447 -6.63 -19.97 18.45
CA GLU A 447 -7.96 -20.45 18.07
C GLU A 447 -8.43 -19.79 16.78
N ASN A 448 -9.30 -20.49 16.03
CA ASN A 448 -9.91 -19.93 14.83
C ASN A 448 -10.74 -18.68 15.21
N PRO A 449 -10.34 -17.50 14.74
CA PRO A 449 -11.00 -16.24 15.10
C PRO A 449 -12.43 -16.13 14.57
N LEU A 450 -12.82 -16.99 13.61
CA LEU A 450 -14.14 -16.96 12.97
C LEU A 450 -15.06 -18.12 13.45
N LYS A 451 -14.57 -19.05 14.30
CA LYS A 451 -15.28 -20.26 14.72
C LYS A 451 -16.67 -20.04 15.33
N HIS A 452 -16.88 -18.93 16.01
CA HIS A 452 -18.16 -18.66 16.70
C HIS A 452 -19.15 -17.84 15.86
N ARG A 453 -18.81 -17.49 14.62
CA ARG A 453 -19.62 -16.63 13.75
C ARG A 453 -20.59 -17.41 12.87
N THR A 454 -20.36 -18.71 12.71
CA THR A 454 -21.23 -19.62 11.95
C THR A 454 -22.48 -20.07 12.71
N LYS A 455 -22.64 -19.70 13.99
CA LYS A 455 -23.74 -20.23 14.86
C LYS A 455 -24.83 -19.23 15.22
N SER A 456 -24.75 -17.97 14.91
CA SER A 456 -25.80 -17.00 15.27
C SER A 456 -26.14 -16.05 14.10
N GLY A 457 -27.18 -16.40 13.34
CA GLY A 457 -28.11 -15.43 12.80
C GLY A 457 -27.85 -14.84 11.42
N PHE A 458 -27.07 -15.48 10.56
CA PHE A 458 -27.24 -15.36 9.11
C PHE A 458 -27.51 -16.77 8.57
N GLY A 459 -28.64 -16.91 7.89
CA GLY A 459 -29.04 -18.17 7.29
C GLY A 459 -27.93 -18.71 6.41
N ASP A 460 -27.68 -19.99 6.57
CA ASP A 460 -26.88 -20.90 5.79
C ASP A 460 -26.11 -20.32 4.62
N GLY A 461 -24.77 -20.20 4.74
CA GLY A 461 -23.93 -19.84 3.61
C GLY A 461 -22.48 -19.51 3.88
N ILE A 462 -21.87 -19.93 5.01
CA ILE A 462 -20.40 -19.90 5.13
C ILE A 462 -19.93 -21.19 5.79
N THR A 463 -19.99 -22.26 5.04
CA THR A 463 -19.18 -23.46 5.24
C THR A 463 -17.92 -23.30 4.40
N ASP A 464 -16.79 -23.69 4.97
CA ASP A 464 -15.48 -23.80 4.33
C ASP A 464 -15.55 -23.97 2.81
N SER A 465 -14.76 -23.15 2.09
CA SER A 465 -14.53 -23.17 0.65
C SER A 465 -15.73 -22.76 -0.26
N ASN A 466 -15.60 -21.62 -0.88
CA ASN A 466 -16.28 -21.22 -2.13
C ASN A 466 -17.69 -20.63 -2.12
N ASP A 467 -18.10 -19.85 -1.15
CA ASP A 467 -19.30 -19.06 -1.37
C ASP A 467 -19.15 -17.62 -0.84
N LEU A 468 -18.46 -16.80 -1.62
CA LEU A 468 -18.66 -15.37 -1.68
C LEU A 468 -19.34 -15.04 -3.02
N GLU A 469 -20.50 -15.65 -3.27
CA GLU A 469 -21.37 -15.21 -4.36
C GLU A 469 -22.40 -14.20 -3.85
N VAL A 470 -22.15 -12.98 -4.28
CA VAL A 470 -23.06 -12.00 -4.86
C VAL A 470 -24.45 -11.90 -4.24
N PHE A 471 -24.63 -10.91 -3.37
CA PHE A 471 -25.93 -10.26 -3.24
C PHE A 471 -26.24 -9.44 -4.50
N THR A 472 -26.83 -10.08 -5.49
CA THR A 472 -27.60 -9.39 -6.52
C THR A 472 -29.05 -9.42 -6.12
N THR A 473 -29.62 -8.23 -5.98
CA THR A 473 -31.06 -7.97 -5.92
C THR A 473 -31.81 -8.73 -6.99
N LYS A 474 -32.76 -9.59 -6.59
CA LYS A 474 -33.89 -9.97 -7.42
C LYS A 474 -35.17 -9.58 -6.72
N SER A 475 -35.92 -8.77 -7.42
CA SER A 475 -37.27 -8.32 -7.16
C SER A 475 -38.24 -9.49 -7.01
N GLU A 476 -39.23 -9.22 -6.15
CA GLU A 476 -40.48 -9.92 -5.93
C GLU A 476 -41.11 -10.56 -7.18
N ASP A 477 -41.67 -11.75 -7.01
CA ASP A 477 -43.11 -11.97 -7.18
C ASP A 477 -43.56 -13.42 -6.87
N GLN A 478 -44.69 -13.47 -6.18
CA GLN A 478 -45.78 -14.49 -6.13
C GLN A 478 -45.66 -15.70 -5.19
N ILE A 479 -46.35 -15.59 -4.09
CA ILE A 479 -47.56 -16.28 -3.58
C ILE A 479 -47.91 -17.64 -4.23
N ASP A 480 -47.89 -18.73 -3.51
CA ASP A 480 -49.18 -19.45 -3.19
C ASP A 480 -49.06 -20.52 -2.13
N LYS A 481 -50.22 -20.75 -1.50
CA LYS A 481 -50.66 -21.46 -0.36
C LYS A 481 -50.43 -22.99 -0.37
N GLY A 482 -50.31 -23.55 0.81
CA GLY A 482 -51.06 -24.77 1.01
C GLY A 482 -50.49 -25.85 1.93
N SER A 483 -51.03 -25.89 3.15
CA SER A 483 -51.41 -27.07 3.91
C SER A 483 -50.35 -27.94 4.66
N ASN A 484 -50.57 -27.95 5.95
CA ASN A 484 -50.24 -28.94 6.98
C ASN A 484 -50.14 -30.42 6.54
N LEU A 485 -49.10 -31.10 6.93
CA LEU A 485 -49.30 -32.39 7.61
C LEU A 485 -48.06 -32.77 8.46
N SER A 486 -48.33 -32.93 9.75
CA SER A 486 -47.42 -33.50 10.74
C SER A 486 -47.23 -35.00 10.47
N THR A 487 -45.97 -35.43 10.26
CA THR A 487 -45.58 -36.82 10.54
C THR A 487 -44.22 -36.83 11.22
N LYS A 488 -44.19 -37.39 12.42
CA LYS A 488 -43.01 -37.73 13.20
C LYS A 488 -42.09 -38.62 12.37
N LYS A 489 -40.85 -38.15 12.05
CA LYS A 489 -39.80 -38.98 11.50
C LYS A 489 -38.87 -39.46 12.64
N SER A 490 -38.44 -40.71 12.50
CA SER A 490 -37.48 -41.39 13.37
C SER A 490 -36.08 -40.75 13.32
N PRO A 491 -35.22 -40.91 14.32
CA PRO A 491 -33.91 -40.19 14.44
C PRO A 491 -32.91 -40.45 13.28
N ASP A 492 -33.11 -41.49 12.46
CA ASP A 492 -32.17 -41.88 11.39
C ASP A 492 -32.34 -41.15 10.05
N SER A 493 -33.32 -40.26 9.90
CA SER A 493 -33.60 -39.58 8.62
C SER A 493 -32.89 -38.23 8.46
N LEU A 494 -32.08 -37.84 9.42
CA LEU A 494 -31.38 -36.55 9.44
C LEU A 494 -29.90 -36.62 9.01
N CYS A 495 -29.35 -37.83 8.82
CA CYS A 495 -27.96 -37.97 8.44
C CYS A 495 -27.77 -37.88 6.91
N HIS A 496 -26.60 -37.34 6.48
CA HIS A 496 -26.21 -37.34 5.06
C HIS A 496 -26.16 -38.77 4.51
N LYS A 497 -26.57 -38.95 3.25
CA LYS A 497 -26.68 -40.26 2.57
C LYS A 497 -25.39 -41.09 2.54
N ASN A 498 -24.24 -40.46 2.75
CA ASN A 498 -22.91 -41.07 2.79
C ASN A 498 -22.50 -41.53 4.20
N CYS A 499 -23.33 -41.29 5.23
CA CYS A 499 -23.12 -41.73 6.60
C CYS A 499 -23.64 -43.17 6.81
N ILE A 500 -22.94 -43.93 7.63
CA ILE A 500 -23.38 -45.19 8.24
C ILE A 500 -23.21 -45.09 9.77
N ASP A 501 -23.95 -45.81 10.57
CA ASP A 501 -23.91 -45.81 12.03
C ASP A 501 -24.24 -44.47 12.75
N GLY A 502 -24.97 -43.57 12.02
CA GLY A 502 -25.43 -42.30 12.56
C GLY A 502 -24.50 -41.13 12.28
N CYS A 503 -24.90 -39.95 12.73
CA CYS A 503 -24.17 -38.70 12.49
C CYS A 503 -24.32 -37.72 13.66
N HIS A 504 -23.44 -36.71 13.67
CA HIS A 504 -23.50 -35.60 14.62
C HIS A 504 -24.20 -34.36 14.03
N GLY A 505 -24.49 -34.37 12.72
CA GLY A 505 -25.13 -33.31 11.92
C GLY A 505 -25.55 -33.83 10.56
N GLU A 506 -26.10 -32.95 9.72
CA GLU A 506 -26.74 -33.31 8.44
C GLU A 506 -25.76 -33.41 7.25
N THR A 507 -24.48 -33.07 7.42
CA THR A 507 -23.50 -33.00 6.34
C THR A 507 -22.65 -34.27 6.23
N ALA A 508 -21.99 -34.44 5.09
CA ALA A 508 -21.06 -35.54 4.84
C ALA A 508 -19.83 -35.54 5.77
N PHE A 509 -19.57 -34.43 6.47
CA PHE A 509 -18.51 -34.30 7.46
C PHE A 509 -18.92 -34.77 8.85
N ASP A 510 -20.22 -34.84 9.13
CA ASP A 510 -20.76 -35.15 10.44
C ASP A 510 -21.01 -36.62 10.66
N CYS A 511 -20.63 -37.47 9.73
CA CYS A 511 -20.78 -38.91 9.81
C CYS A 511 -19.96 -39.50 10.95
N LYS A 512 -20.54 -40.37 11.77
CA LYS A 512 -19.79 -41.21 12.72
C LYS A 512 -18.89 -42.19 11.98
N ALA A 513 -19.38 -42.75 10.88
CA ALA A 513 -18.62 -43.56 9.95
C ALA A 513 -19.07 -43.29 8.51
N CYS A 514 -18.18 -43.45 7.54
CA CYS A 514 -18.50 -43.28 6.12
C CYS A 514 -19.05 -44.57 5.53
N LYS A 515 -20.06 -44.45 4.70
CA LYS A 515 -20.70 -45.58 4.00
C LYS A 515 -19.79 -46.16 2.92
N TYR A 516 -18.97 -45.33 2.29
CA TYR A 516 -18.06 -45.67 1.18
C TYR A 516 -16.63 -45.28 1.52
N PHE A 517 -16.24 -44.04 1.23
CA PHE A 517 -14.87 -43.56 1.44
C PHE A 517 -14.84 -42.28 2.23
N LYS A 518 -13.76 -42.06 2.97
CA LYS A 518 -13.41 -40.83 3.69
C LYS A 518 -12.25 -40.14 2.99
N LEU A 519 -12.38 -38.89 2.66
CA LEU A 519 -11.28 -38.06 2.15
C LEU A 519 -10.29 -37.76 3.26
N ILE A 520 -9.00 -38.05 3.00
CA ILE A 520 -7.91 -37.81 3.97
C ILE A 520 -7.71 -36.31 4.20
N SER A 521 -7.91 -35.49 3.15
CA SER A 521 -7.63 -34.06 3.18
C SER A 521 -8.56 -33.26 4.10
N ASN A 522 -9.83 -33.63 4.22
CA ASN A 522 -10.83 -32.86 4.95
C ASN A 522 -11.78 -33.72 5.83
N GLY A 523 -11.69 -35.03 5.76
CA GLY A 523 -12.52 -35.92 6.56
C GLY A 523 -13.92 -36.19 6.04
N GLU A 524 -14.26 -35.72 4.86
CA GLU A 524 -15.59 -35.84 4.23
C GLU A 524 -15.88 -37.27 3.78
N CYS A 525 -17.11 -37.76 4.01
CA CYS A 525 -17.59 -39.02 3.48
C CYS A 525 -18.12 -38.86 2.08
N VAL A 526 -17.45 -39.48 1.10
CA VAL A 526 -17.75 -39.40 -0.34
C VAL A 526 -18.20 -40.77 -0.87
N SER A 527 -19.08 -40.75 -1.88
CA SER A 527 -19.53 -41.98 -2.55
C SER A 527 -18.49 -42.56 -3.51
N SER A 528 -17.59 -41.70 -4.03
CA SER A 528 -16.42 -42.08 -4.84
C SER A 528 -15.33 -41.05 -4.62
N CYS A 529 -14.08 -41.46 -4.66
CA CYS A 529 -12.95 -40.55 -4.51
C CYS A 529 -12.84 -39.60 -5.73
N PRO A 530 -12.49 -38.31 -5.50
CA PRO A 530 -12.34 -37.34 -6.58
C PRO A 530 -11.12 -37.67 -7.47
N LYS A 531 -10.97 -36.94 -8.58
CA LYS A 531 -9.80 -37.01 -9.45
C LYS A 531 -8.52 -36.77 -8.62
N GLY A 532 -7.47 -37.52 -8.92
CA GLY A 532 -6.22 -37.49 -8.15
C GLY A 532 -6.21 -38.44 -6.94
N PHE A 533 -7.32 -39.17 -6.67
CA PHE A 533 -7.42 -40.09 -5.54
C PHE A 533 -8.03 -41.45 -5.95
N TYR A 534 -7.64 -42.51 -5.27
CA TYR A 534 -8.30 -43.81 -5.35
C TYR A 534 -8.84 -44.22 -3.97
N GLY A 535 -9.95 -44.99 -3.99
CA GLY A 535 -10.53 -45.53 -2.77
C GLY A 535 -9.85 -46.84 -2.38
N ASN A 536 -9.30 -46.87 -1.18
CA ASN A 536 -8.79 -48.15 -0.61
C ASN A 536 -9.93 -48.85 0.15
N PRO A 537 -10.37 -50.03 -0.32
CA PRO A 537 -11.48 -50.75 0.32
C PRO A 537 -11.19 -51.28 1.73
N GLU A 538 -9.93 -51.51 2.07
CA GLU A 538 -9.56 -52.01 3.39
C GLU A 538 -9.58 -50.92 4.46
N THR A 539 -9.14 -49.70 4.09
CA THR A 539 -9.10 -48.56 5.01
C THR A 539 -10.33 -47.66 4.91
N GLN A 540 -11.13 -47.83 3.86
CA GLN A 540 -12.26 -46.94 3.48
C GLN A 540 -11.85 -45.50 3.33
N MET A 541 -10.62 -45.23 2.92
CA MET A 541 -10.06 -43.88 2.72
C MET A 541 -9.70 -43.63 1.26
N CYS A 542 -9.80 -42.34 0.84
CA CYS A 542 -9.28 -41.90 -0.44
C CYS A 542 -7.81 -41.55 -0.29
N HIS A 543 -6.92 -42.25 -1.00
CA HIS A 543 -5.49 -42.02 -1.04
C HIS A 543 -5.11 -41.36 -2.36
N HIS A 544 -4.05 -40.56 -2.38
CA HIS A 544 -3.54 -39.91 -3.59
C HIS A 544 -3.07 -40.96 -4.62
N CYS A 545 -3.34 -40.69 -5.88
CA CYS A 545 -2.68 -41.37 -6.99
C CYS A 545 -1.19 -41.01 -6.96
N ILE A 546 -0.37 -41.81 -7.66
CA ILE A 546 1.03 -41.49 -7.86
C ILE A 546 1.17 -40.22 -8.71
N ASP A 547 2.35 -39.61 -8.62
CA ASP A 547 2.68 -38.41 -9.38
C ASP A 547 2.37 -38.52 -10.87
N GLN A 548 1.87 -37.45 -11.49
CA GLN A 548 1.46 -37.35 -12.89
C GLN A 548 0.24 -38.19 -13.30
N CYS A 549 -0.43 -38.87 -12.35
CA CYS A 549 -1.61 -39.66 -12.60
C CYS A 549 -2.89 -39.00 -12.13
N GLN A 550 -3.78 -38.64 -13.05
CA GLN A 550 -5.04 -37.96 -12.76
C GLN A 550 -6.13 -38.93 -12.25
N LEU A 551 -6.15 -40.18 -12.77
CA LEU A 551 -7.13 -41.18 -12.36
C LEU A 551 -6.40 -42.52 -12.14
N CYS A 552 -6.54 -43.10 -10.95
CA CYS A 552 -5.94 -44.37 -10.59
C CYS A 552 -6.91 -45.29 -9.83
N ASN A 553 -6.60 -46.60 -9.81
CA ASN A 553 -7.33 -47.63 -9.04
C ASN A 553 -6.61 -48.10 -7.78
N GLY A 554 -5.38 -47.67 -7.54
CA GLY A 554 -4.56 -48.14 -6.47
C GLY A 554 -3.20 -47.44 -6.41
N PRO A 555 -2.31 -47.87 -5.49
CA PRO A 555 -1.07 -47.17 -5.19
C PRO A 555 0.07 -47.47 -6.18
N LEU A 556 -0.07 -48.46 -7.06
CA LEU A 556 0.98 -48.84 -7.96
C LEU A 556 1.01 -48.01 -9.23
N VAL A 557 2.21 -47.88 -9.83
CA VAL A 557 2.43 -47.14 -11.10
C VAL A 557 1.50 -47.67 -12.21
N THR A 558 1.33 -48.99 -12.25
CA THR A 558 0.45 -49.69 -13.19
C THR A 558 -1.06 -49.51 -12.91
N SER A 559 -1.40 -48.89 -11.81
CA SER A 559 -2.80 -48.63 -11.45
C SER A 559 -3.34 -47.33 -12.04
N CYS A 560 -2.54 -46.58 -12.76
CA CYS A 560 -2.94 -45.30 -13.41
C CYS A 560 -3.79 -45.59 -14.63
N LYS A 561 -4.92 -44.87 -14.74
CA LYS A 561 -5.86 -44.94 -15.87
C LYS A 561 -5.75 -43.77 -16.83
N SER A 562 -5.43 -42.61 -16.33
CA SER A 562 -5.21 -41.38 -17.11
C SER A 562 -4.14 -40.51 -16.47
N CYS A 563 -3.33 -39.90 -17.29
CA CYS A 563 -2.27 -38.99 -16.86
C CYS A 563 -2.80 -37.57 -16.71
N GLU A 564 -2.11 -36.76 -15.94
CA GLU A 564 -2.32 -35.31 -15.86
C GLU A 564 -1.94 -34.61 -17.15
N ASP A 565 -2.46 -33.39 -17.38
CA ASP A 565 -2.09 -32.57 -18.52
C ASP A 565 -0.59 -32.33 -18.55
N GLY A 566 0.03 -32.38 -19.73
CA GLY A 566 1.47 -32.33 -19.88
C GLY A 566 2.21 -33.67 -19.70
N SER A 567 1.47 -34.78 -19.53
CA SER A 567 1.98 -36.12 -19.43
C SER A 567 1.22 -37.10 -20.33
N TYR A 568 1.87 -38.17 -20.80
CA TYR A 568 1.25 -39.22 -21.58
C TYR A 568 1.41 -40.58 -20.92
N MET A 569 0.50 -41.52 -21.23
CA MET A 569 0.57 -42.92 -20.78
C MET A 569 1.53 -43.72 -21.67
N ASP A 570 2.60 -44.19 -21.12
CA ASP A 570 3.47 -45.15 -21.79
C ASP A 570 2.81 -46.54 -21.78
N LYS A 571 2.63 -47.08 -22.98
CA LYS A 571 1.96 -48.39 -23.14
C LYS A 571 2.83 -49.58 -22.72
N ALA A 572 4.15 -49.42 -22.68
CA ALA A 572 5.06 -50.49 -22.31
C ALA A 572 5.06 -50.71 -20.79
N ASP A 573 5.10 -49.61 -20.03
CA ASP A 573 5.25 -49.63 -18.58
C ASP A 573 3.97 -49.24 -17.82
N GLN A 574 2.91 -48.89 -18.54
CA GLN A 574 1.64 -48.32 -17.98
C GLN A 574 1.89 -47.18 -16.97
N LYS A 575 2.90 -46.37 -17.24
CA LYS A 575 3.31 -45.23 -16.42
C LYS A 575 3.06 -43.91 -17.12
N CYS A 576 2.68 -42.91 -16.36
CA CYS A 576 2.65 -41.55 -16.86
C CYS A 576 4.05 -40.95 -16.95
N SER A 577 4.40 -40.42 -18.10
CA SER A 577 5.69 -39.77 -18.37
C SER A 577 5.49 -38.39 -18.95
N PRO A 578 6.30 -37.39 -18.57
CA PRO A 578 6.10 -36.03 -19.03
C PRO A 578 6.38 -35.87 -20.51
N CYS A 579 5.63 -34.96 -21.16
CA CYS A 579 5.86 -34.54 -22.53
C CYS A 579 7.24 -33.86 -22.64
N LYS A 580 7.89 -34.03 -23.79
CA LYS A 580 9.17 -33.38 -24.07
C LYS A 580 8.95 -31.96 -24.57
N ASN A 581 9.61 -30.97 -23.94
CA ASN A 581 9.64 -29.61 -24.43
C ASN A 581 10.06 -29.61 -25.94
N PRO A 582 9.33 -28.89 -26.86
CA PRO A 582 8.28 -27.86 -26.59
C PRO A 582 6.82 -28.33 -26.69
N CYS A 583 6.50 -29.61 -26.49
CA CYS A 583 5.10 -30.04 -26.37
C CYS A 583 4.48 -29.52 -25.06
N ASP A 584 3.29 -29.00 -25.14
CA ASP A 584 2.42 -28.68 -23.99
C ASP A 584 1.63 -29.94 -23.60
N THR A 585 1.01 -30.60 -24.60
CA THR A 585 0.43 -31.94 -24.43
C THR A 585 0.97 -32.89 -25.49
N CYS A 586 1.02 -34.20 -25.17
CA CYS A 586 1.53 -35.23 -26.08
C CYS A 586 0.77 -36.56 -25.94
N GLN A 587 0.85 -37.43 -26.94
CA GLN A 587 0.26 -38.78 -26.93
C GLN A 587 1.25 -39.84 -27.41
N HIS A 588 1.19 -41.01 -26.83
CA HIS A 588 1.98 -42.21 -27.16
C HIS A 588 3.47 -42.14 -26.91
N ASN A 589 4.10 -41.02 -27.00
CA ASN A 589 5.50 -40.75 -26.60
C ASN A 589 5.70 -39.24 -26.32
N ALA A 590 6.77 -38.93 -25.65
CA ALA A 590 7.09 -37.60 -25.15
C ALA A 590 7.21 -36.51 -26.25
N SER A 591 7.54 -36.92 -27.49
CA SER A 591 7.77 -35.97 -28.61
C SER A 591 6.64 -35.94 -29.62
N ASN A 592 5.55 -36.67 -29.39
CA ASN A 592 4.36 -36.69 -30.22
C ASN A 592 3.36 -35.69 -29.70
N CYS A 593 3.58 -34.40 -29.99
CA CYS A 593 2.82 -33.29 -29.46
C CYS A 593 1.39 -33.27 -30.00
N THR A 594 0.45 -32.98 -29.13
CA THR A 594 -0.95 -32.69 -29.47
C THR A 594 -1.29 -31.20 -29.29
N SER A 595 -0.50 -30.51 -28.44
CA SER A 595 -0.44 -29.04 -28.34
C SER A 595 1.00 -28.59 -28.04
N CYS A 596 1.27 -27.30 -28.23
CA CYS A 596 2.59 -26.73 -28.09
C CYS A 596 2.61 -25.65 -27.02
N LEU A 597 3.76 -25.54 -26.34
CA LEU A 597 4.04 -24.42 -25.45
C LEU A 597 4.01 -23.09 -26.23
N LYS A 598 3.80 -22.02 -25.49
CA LYS A 598 3.80 -20.65 -26.03
C LYS A 598 5.03 -20.43 -26.91
N ASP A 599 4.87 -19.80 -28.07
CA ASP A 599 5.89 -19.51 -29.08
C ASP A 599 6.22 -20.68 -30.04
N TYR A 600 5.46 -21.76 -29.98
CA TYR A 600 5.55 -22.88 -30.91
C TYR A 600 4.19 -23.18 -31.55
N ARG A 601 4.18 -23.59 -32.82
CA ARG A 601 2.98 -24.11 -33.49
C ARG A 601 3.11 -25.58 -33.80
N LEU A 602 1.98 -26.28 -33.75
CA LEU A 602 1.90 -27.68 -34.09
C LEU A 602 2.01 -27.84 -35.63
N SER A 603 2.96 -28.64 -36.08
CA SER A 603 3.10 -29.02 -37.49
C SER A 603 3.22 -30.55 -37.56
N GLY A 604 2.14 -31.21 -37.98
CA GLY A 604 2.01 -32.65 -37.76
C GLY A 604 1.94 -32.96 -36.26
N ASN A 605 2.87 -33.78 -35.76
CA ASN A 605 2.94 -34.15 -34.36
C ASN A 605 4.18 -33.56 -33.66
N THR A 606 4.75 -32.49 -34.18
CA THR A 606 5.91 -31.79 -33.63
C THR A 606 5.65 -30.30 -33.49
N CYS A 607 6.19 -29.71 -32.43
CA CYS A 607 6.11 -28.30 -32.23
C CYS A 607 7.29 -27.58 -32.88
N ILE A 608 7.01 -26.70 -33.82
CA ILE A 608 8.02 -25.89 -34.54
C ILE A 608 7.96 -24.47 -34.03
N GLN A 609 9.12 -23.90 -33.74
CA GLN A 609 9.23 -22.50 -33.32
C GLN A 609 8.67 -21.61 -34.44
N THR A 610 7.66 -20.81 -34.14
CA THR A 610 7.08 -19.85 -35.09
C THR A 610 8.12 -18.77 -35.37
N SER A 611 8.29 -18.41 -36.63
CA SER A 611 9.20 -17.35 -37.10
C SER A 611 9.00 -16.07 -36.26
N VAL A 612 10.11 -15.40 -35.93
CA VAL A 612 10.08 -14.10 -35.23
C VAL A 612 9.27 -13.14 -36.06
N CYS A 613 8.29 -12.46 -35.48
CA CYS A 613 7.54 -11.38 -36.12
C CYS A 613 8.49 -10.24 -36.55
N ALA A 614 8.12 -9.47 -37.59
CA ALA A 614 8.87 -8.29 -38.00
C ALA A 614 9.01 -7.30 -36.83
N ALA A 615 10.05 -6.47 -36.84
CA ALA A 615 10.28 -5.48 -35.77
C ALA A 615 9.06 -4.57 -35.52
N SER A 616 8.25 -4.31 -36.57
CA SER A 616 7.03 -3.51 -36.52
C SER A 616 5.76 -4.30 -36.15
N GLU A 617 5.91 -5.51 -35.67
CA GLU A 617 4.80 -6.40 -35.33
C GLU A 617 4.98 -7.00 -33.95
N TYR A 618 3.88 -7.29 -33.28
CA TYR A 618 3.83 -8.04 -32.01
C TYR A 618 3.05 -9.33 -32.22
N ARG A 619 3.23 -10.29 -31.33
CA ARG A 619 2.62 -11.61 -31.44
C ARG A 619 1.48 -11.80 -30.44
N VAL A 620 0.39 -12.38 -30.94
CA VAL A 620 -0.73 -12.90 -30.11
C VAL A 620 -1.13 -14.26 -30.67
N ASP A 621 -1.21 -15.28 -29.82
CA ASP A 621 -1.66 -16.64 -30.14
C ASP A 621 -0.95 -17.28 -31.36
N GLY A 622 0.30 -16.92 -31.59
CA GLY A 622 1.09 -17.47 -32.70
C GLY A 622 1.06 -16.66 -33.99
N GLU A 623 0.19 -15.69 -34.12
CA GLU A 623 0.06 -14.78 -35.26
C GLU A 623 0.72 -13.42 -34.97
N CYS A 624 1.23 -12.78 -36.03
CA CYS A 624 1.87 -11.46 -35.94
C CYS A 624 0.87 -10.37 -36.33
N PHE A 625 0.76 -9.36 -35.49
CA PHE A 625 -0.12 -8.19 -35.72
C PHE A 625 0.71 -6.91 -35.72
N PRO A 626 0.33 -5.92 -36.53
CA PRO A 626 1.11 -4.68 -36.63
C PRO A 626 1.05 -3.88 -35.32
N CYS A 627 2.17 -3.30 -34.95
CA CYS A 627 2.29 -2.37 -33.85
C CYS A 627 1.40 -1.12 -34.03
N PHE A 628 1.11 -0.43 -32.93
CA PHE A 628 0.50 0.88 -33.00
C PHE A 628 1.34 1.83 -33.90
N ARG A 629 0.69 2.58 -34.76
CA ARG A 629 1.27 3.36 -35.87
C ARG A 629 2.49 4.23 -35.55
N MET A 630 2.67 4.61 -34.26
CA MET A 630 3.80 5.44 -33.83
C MET A 630 4.96 4.61 -33.30
N CYS A 631 4.77 3.32 -33.07
CA CYS A 631 5.81 2.40 -32.62
C CYS A 631 6.61 1.87 -33.81
N ALA A 632 7.92 1.85 -33.70
CA ALA A 632 8.77 1.10 -34.62
C ALA A 632 8.89 -0.37 -34.22
N SER A 633 8.74 -0.66 -32.89
CA SER A 633 8.57 -2.00 -32.34
C SER A 633 7.70 -1.94 -31.10
N CYS A 634 6.99 -3.05 -30.77
CA CYS A 634 6.06 -3.11 -29.68
C CYS A 634 5.89 -4.54 -29.14
N TYR A 635 5.22 -4.67 -28.01
CA TYR A 635 4.85 -5.95 -27.42
C TYR A 635 3.32 -6.18 -27.38
N GLY A 636 2.52 -5.26 -27.96
CA GLY A 636 1.06 -5.37 -28.03
C GLY A 636 0.43 -4.27 -28.87
N PRO A 637 -0.93 -4.24 -29.05
CA PRO A 637 -1.64 -3.35 -29.95
C PRO A 637 -1.79 -1.92 -29.48
N GLY A 638 -1.58 -1.66 -28.20
CA GLY A 638 -1.86 -0.37 -27.56
C GLY A 638 -0.80 0.68 -27.78
N GLU A 639 -1.21 1.95 -27.75
CA GLU A 639 -0.31 3.12 -27.87
C GLU A 639 0.78 3.22 -26.76
N LYS A 640 0.55 2.53 -25.62
CA LYS A 640 1.49 2.46 -24.49
C LYS A 640 2.35 1.20 -24.48
N GLN A 641 2.38 0.47 -25.57
CA GLN A 641 3.07 -0.80 -25.69
C GLN A 641 4.21 -0.78 -26.72
N CYS A 642 4.73 0.43 -27.00
CA CYS A 642 5.89 0.61 -27.85
C CYS A 642 7.17 0.25 -27.09
N LEU A 643 8.05 -0.50 -27.76
CA LEU A 643 9.43 -0.74 -27.32
C LEU A 643 10.39 0.28 -27.95
N THR A 644 10.14 0.66 -29.20
CA THR A 644 10.86 1.73 -29.89
C THR A 644 9.91 2.57 -30.73
N CYS A 645 10.28 3.79 -31.04
CA CYS A 645 9.44 4.72 -31.78
C CYS A 645 9.89 4.87 -33.24
N SER A 646 8.94 5.17 -34.11
CA SER A 646 9.22 5.59 -35.47
C SER A 646 9.99 6.91 -35.51
N SER A 647 10.67 7.22 -36.62
CA SER A 647 11.44 8.46 -36.78
C SER A 647 10.60 9.69 -36.43
N ASN A 648 11.21 10.65 -35.72
CA ASN A 648 10.57 11.87 -35.19
C ASN A 648 9.64 11.69 -33.97
N PHE A 649 9.71 10.55 -33.31
CA PHE A 649 9.04 10.30 -32.04
C PHE A 649 10.04 9.89 -30.97
N ILE A 650 9.77 10.26 -29.71
CA ILE A 650 10.55 9.86 -28.54
C ILE A 650 9.70 8.92 -27.67
N LEU A 651 10.33 7.89 -27.14
CA LEU A 651 9.69 6.94 -26.25
C LEU A 651 9.62 7.49 -24.83
N ILE A 652 8.43 7.63 -24.29
CA ILE A 652 8.20 8.04 -22.90
C ILE A 652 7.19 7.07 -22.29
N LYS A 653 7.62 6.28 -21.31
CA LYS A 653 6.76 5.30 -20.58
C LYS A 653 5.97 4.38 -21.52
N GLY A 654 6.63 3.81 -22.52
CA GLY A 654 6.02 2.86 -23.44
C GLY A 654 5.16 3.48 -24.54
N SER A 655 4.96 4.80 -24.55
CA SER A 655 4.25 5.53 -25.61
C SER A 655 5.21 6.40 -26.42
N CYS A 656 4.94 6.51 -27.71
CA CYS A 656 5.72 7.34 -28.61
C CYS A 656 5.08 8.71 -28.77
N PHE A 657 5.79 9.75 -28.35
CA PHE A 657 5.38 11.14 -28.46
C PHE A 657 6.20 11.85 -29.54
N PRO A 658 5.57 12.71 -30.33
CA PRO A 658 6.31 13.48 -31.33
C PRO A 658 7.40 14.33 -30.68
N THR A 659 8.55 14.41 -31.31
CA THR A 659 9.64 15.29 -30.89
C THR A 659 9.16 16.74 -30.87
N PRO A 660 9.33 17.51 -29.76
CA PRO A 660 8.86 18.88 -29.69
C PRO A 660 9.51 19.72 -30.79
N CYS A 661 8.69 20.51 -31.50
CA CYS A 661 9.21 21.46 -32.46
C CYS A 661 10.07 22.53 -31.76
N SER A 662 11.12 23.01 -32.40
CA SER A 662 11.97 24.11 -31.89
C SER A 662 11.15 25.38 -31.65
N MET A 663 11.65 26.30 -30.80
CA MET A 663 11.01 27.59 -30.54
C MET A 663 10.66 28.31 -31.83
N GLY A 664 9.43 28.81 -31.94
CA GLY A 664 8.90 29.46 -33.12
C GLY A 664 8.18 28.55 -34.10
N PHE A 665 8.04 27.26 -33.77
CA PHE A 665 7.28 26.30 -34.53
C PHE A 665 6.26 25.55 -33.64
N TYR A 666 5.13 25.11 -34.22
CA TYR A 666 4.14 24.27 -33.59
C TYR A 666 3.92 22.99 -34.41
N GLN A 667 3.39 21.99 -33.76
CA GLN A 667 3.14 20.69 -34.36
C GLN A 667 1.73 20.65 -34.97
N ASP A 668 1.66 20.46 -36.30
CA ASP A 668 0.39 20.29 -37.00
C ASP A 668 0.01 18.80 -37.07
N ILE A 669 -1.02 18.41 -36.33
CA ILE A 669 -1.48 17.02 -36.19
C ILE A 669 -2.57 16.69 -37.23
N ASN A 670 -3.15 17.67 -37.92
CA ASN A 670 -4.30 17.53 -38.83
C ASN A 670 -3.92 17.33 -40.31
N GLY A 671 -2.65 17.12 -40.60
CA GLY A 671 -2.18 16.87 -41.98
C GLY A 671 -2.41 15.41 -42.39
N THR A 672 -2.77 15.19 -43.65
CA THR A 672 -2.99 13.86 -44.30
C THR A 672 -1.70 13.02 -44.39
N SER A 673 -0.58 13.47 -43.87
CA SER A 673 0.69 12.74 -43.83
C SER A 673 0.91 12.10 -42.47
N ASN A 674 1.35 10.85 -42.44
CA ASN A 674 1.59 10.03 -41.24
C ASN A 674 2.75 10.50 -40.33
N SER A 675 3.27 11.71 -40.53
CA SER A 675 4.34 12.30 -39.73
C SER A 675 3.96 13.71 -39.25
N PRO A 676 4.17 14.05 -37.98
CA PRO A 676 3.92 15.40 -37.50
C PRO A 676 4.89 16.38 -38.16
N ILE A 677 4.33 17.41 -38.76
CA ILE A 677 5.11 18.44 -39.46
C ILE A 677 5.18 19.66 -38.54
N CYS A 678 6.40 20.18 -38.27
CA CYS A 678 6.58 21.43 -37.57
C CYS A 678 6.25 22.62 -38.53
N LYS A 679 5.19 23.36 -38.23
CA LYS A 679 4.79 24.57 -38.91
C LYS A 679 5.19 25.79 -38.10
N ARG A 680 5.52 26.88 -38.79
CA ARG A 680 5.98 28.12 -38.16
C ARG A 680 4.84 28.81 -37.41
N CYS A 681 5.10 29.24 -36.17
CA CYS A 681 4.21 30.11 -35.43
C CYS A 681 4.00 31.46 -36.16
N HIS A 682 2.89 32.14 -35.81
CA HIS A 682 2.70 33.54 -36.19
C HIS A 682 3.93 34.37 -35.74
N GLU A 683 4.32 35.36 -36.51
CA GLU A 683 5.53 36.19 -36.28
C GLU A 683 5.57 36.85 -34.88
N SER A 684 4.42 37.14 -34.29
CA SER A 684 4.30 37.71 -32.96
C SER A 684 4.52 36.71 -31.82
N CYS A 685 4.50 35.40 -32.12
CA CYS A 685 4.63 34.35 -31.12
C CYS A 685 6.10 33.87 -30.97
N LEU A 686 6.56 33.72 -29.75
CA LEU A 686 7.79 33.01 -29.42
C LEU A 686 7.54 31.51 -29.39
N THR A 687 6.42 31.10 -28.79
CA THR A 687 5.89 29.71 -28.82
C THR A 687 4.37 29.74 -29.06
N CYS A 688 3.85 28.74 -29.78
CA CYS A 688 2.44 28.71 -30.19
C CYS A 688 1.90 27.27 -30.27
N ARG A 689 0.57 27.14 -30.34
CA ARG A 689 -0.16 25.88 -30.58
C ARG A 689 -0.81 25.83 -31.98
N GLY A 690 -0.70 26.88 -32.76
CA GLY A 690 -1.26 27.00 -34.09
C GLY A 690 -0.64 28.17 -34.86
N SER A 691 -1.13 28.44 -36.09
CA SER A 691 -0.55 29.43 -37.02
C SER A 691 -1.04 30.86 -36.82
N SER A 692 -2.09 31.08 -36.00
CA SER A 692 -2.70 32.41 -35.80
C SER A 692 -2.01 33.19 -34.66
N SER A 693 -2.14 34.53 -34.70
CA SER A 693 -1.71 35.42 -33.59
C SER A 693 -2.44 35.13 -32.26
N LEU A 694 -3.61 34.49 -32.34
CA LEU A 694 -4.40 34.04 -31.18
C LEU A 694 -3.91 32.73 -30.55
N ASP A 695 -3.03 32.01 -31.26
CA ASP A 695 -2.52 30.73 -30.83
C ASP A 695 -1.21 30.85 -30.07
N CYS A 696 -0.73 32.04 -29.77
CA CYS A 696 0.51 32.25 -29.05
C CYS A 696 0.42 31.81 -27.59
N ASN A 697 1.33 30.95 -27.17
CA ASN A 697 1.56 30.65 -25.76
C ASN A 697 2.40 31.74 -25.10
N LEU A 698 3.49 32.13 -25.79
CA LEU A 698 4.40 33.19 -25.38
C LEU A 698 4.61 34.15 -26.55
N CYS A 699 4.72 35.47 -26.28
CA CYS A 699 4.98 36.50 -27.25
C CYS A 699 6.48 36.78 -27.40
N ARG A 700 6.91 37.21 -28.60
CA ARG A 700 8.27 37.68 -28.81
C ARG A 700 8.51 39.02 -28.10
N SER A 701 9.76 39.34 -27.86
CA SER A 701 10.21 40.46 -27.04
C SER A 701 9.65 41.84 -27.43
N SER A 702 9.16 41.99 -28.67
CA SER A 702 8.51 43.23 -29.16
C SER A 702 6.99 43.23 -29.03
N TYR A 703 6.39 42.18 -28.49
CA TYR A 703 4.96 41.97 -28.41
C TYR A 703 4.53 41.71 -26.95
N ILE A 704 3.36 42.21 -26.59
CA ILE A 704 2.72 41.94 -25.28
C ILE A 704 1.44 41.14 -25.46
N LYS A 705 1.16 40.24 -24.54
CA LYS A 705 -0.03 39.39 -24.57
C LYS A 705 -1.23 40.17 -24.08
N PHE A 706 -2.23 40.37 -24.94
CA PHE A 706 -3.49 41.03 -24.62
C PHE A 706 -4.65 40.09 -24.97
N LYS A 707 -5.40 39.69 -23.98
CA LYS A 707 -6.48 38.64 -24.04
C LYS A 707 -6.02 37.34 -24.70
N ASN A 708 -5.68 36.86 -25.53
CA ASN A 708 -5.09 35.63 -26.10
C ASN A 708 -4.28 35.95 -27.38
N GLU A 709 -3.99 37.20 -27.65
CA GLU A 709 -3.29 37.62 -28.84
C GLU A 709 -2.00 38.34 -28.46
N CYS A 710 -0.92 38.12 -29.21
CA CYS A 710 0.30 38.89 -29.07
C CYS A 710 0.24 40.14 -29.98
N ARG A 711 0.15 41.30 -29.37
CA ARG A 711 0.11 42.63 -30.09
C ARG A 711 1.42 43.39 -29.92
N LEU A 712 1.80 44.08 -30.94
CA LEU A 712 3.02 44.88 -30.92
C LEU A 712 2.96 45.91 -29.78
N SER A 713 4.00 45.98 -28.96
CA SER A 713 4.10 46.92 -27.87
C SER A 713 4.26 48.33 -28.43
N THR A 714 3.27 49.20 -28.25
CA THR A 714 3.33 50.61 -28.69
C THR A 714 4.46 51.41 -28.04
N ALA A 715 5.05 50.87 -26.96
CA ALA A 715 6.25 51.44 -26.32
C ALA A 715 7.52 51.32 -27.18
N SER A 716 7.53 50.50 -28.23
CA SER A 716 8.68 50.34 -29.13
C SER A 716 8.74 51.36 -30.29
N ILE A 717 7.66 52.12 -30.49
CA ILE A 717 7.54 53.08 -31.61
C ILE A 717 8.19 54.45 -31.30
N PHE A 718 8.47 54.76 -30.03
CA PHE A 718 8.98 56.10 -29.62
C PHE A 718 10.52 56.17 -29.47
N CYS A 719 11.29 55.20 -29.80
CA CYS A 719 12.74 55.21 -29.63
C CYS A 719 13.48 55.02 -30.96
N LYS A 720 13.34 55.94 -31.88
CA LYS A 720 14.14 55.98 -33.16
C LYS A 720 15.26 57.01 -33.18
N SER A 721 15.53 57.74 -32.07
CA SER A 721 16.64 58.66 -31.99
C SER A 721 17.83 58.06 -31.24
N ALA A 722 19.05 58.34 -31.70
CA ALA A 722 20.30 57.90 -31.11
C ALA A 722 20.43 58.27 -29.61
N GLU A 723 19.83 59.38 -29.21
CA GLU A 723 19.80 59.85 -27.79
C GLU A 723 19.01 58.97 -26.87
N CYS A 724 17.91 58.33 -27.33
CA CYS A 724 17.08 57.46 -26.54
C CYS A 724 17.77 56.08 -26.30
N LEU A 725 18.53 55.62 -27.29
CA LEU A 725 19.34 54.43 -27.17
C LEU A 725 20.51 54.61 -26.19
N GLN A 726 21.10 55.82 -26.18
CA GLN A 726 22.23 56.19 -25.31
C GLN A 726 21.75 56.35 -23.85
N LYS A 727 20.54 56.87 -23.64
CA LYS A 727 19.90 56.94 -22.31
C LYS A 727 19.58 55.57 -21.71
N ARG A 728 19.08 54.62 -22.52
CA ARG A 728 18.87 53.22 -22.10
C ARG A 728 20.18 52.47 -21.82
N GLN A 729 21.22 52.72 -22.58
CA GLN A 729 22.54 52.14 -22.30
C GLN A 729 23.14 52.69 -21.00
N ASN A 730 22.91 53.95 -20.68
CA ASN A 730 23.36 54.56 -19.44
C ASN A 730 22.53 54.05 -18.21
N GLU A 731 21.23 53.86 -18.37
CA GLU A 731 20.37 53.25 -17.32
C GLU A 731 20.70 51.77 -17.06
N ALA A 732 21.05 51.02 -18.10
CA ALA A 732 21.52 49.65 -17.96
C ALA A 732 22.89 49.57 -17.27
N LYS A 733 23.80 50.51 -17.57
CA LYS A 733 25.11 50.60 -16.88
C LYS A 733 24.96 51.01 -15.41
N ALA A 734 24.03 51.91 -15.11
CA ALA A 734 23.74 52.31 -13.72
C ALA A 734 23.17 51.16 -12.89
N LYS A 735 22.29 50.32 -13.45
CA LYS A 735 21.75 49.14 -12.77
C LYS A 735 22.81 48.05 -12.54
N THR A 736 23.74 47.86 -13.44
CA THR A 736 24.86 46.92 -13.26
C THR A 736 25.82 47.40 -12.18
N HIS A 737 26.08 48.72 -12.09
CA HIS A 737 26.97 49.27 -11.06
C HIS A 737 26.37 49.18 -9.64
N THR A 738 25.05 49.38 -9.50
CA THR A 738 24.36 49.25 -8.22
C THR A 738 24.31 47.80 -7.74
N ASN A 739 24.15 46.81 -8.64
CA ASN A 739 24.18 45.40 -8.27
C ASN A 739 25.57 44.93 -7.87
N PHE A 740 26.62 45.48 -8.50
CA PHE A 740 28.01 45.12 -8.15
C PHE A 740 28.44 45.71 -6.80
N THR A 741 28.02 46.94 -6.48
CA THR A 741 28.25 47.55 -5.15
C THR A 741 27.48 46.83 -4.06
N PHE A 742 26.27 46.38 -4.31
CA PHE A 742 25.47 45.62 -3.34
C PHE A 742 26.15 44.25 -3.04
N LEU A 743 26.68 43.57 -4.04
CA LEU A 743 27.43 42.31 -3.88
C LEU A 743 28.73 42.50 -3.07
N LEU A 744 29.49 43.58 -3.32
CA LEU A 744 30.71 43.88 -2.59
C LEU A 744 30.44 44.21 -1.11
N VAL A 745 29.39 44.97 -0.82
CA VAL A 745 28.98 45.31 0.54
C VAL A 745 28.54 44.05 1.29
N SER A 746 27.75 43.18 0.65
CA SER A 746 27.33 41.91 1.24
C SER A 746 28.52 40.99 1.55
N PHE A 747 29.49 40.92 0.64
CA PHE A 747 30.70 40.10 0.86
C PHE A 747 31.57 40.65 2.00
N SER A 748 31.65 41.97 2.16
CA SER A 748 32.40 42.61 3.24
C SER A 748 31.73 42.39 4.61
N ILE A 749 30.41 42.38 4.67
CA ILE A 749 29.66 42.09 5.91
C ILE A 749 29.86 40.62 6.35
N ILE A 750 29.81 39.69 5.40
CA ILE A 750 30.03 38.25 5.67
C ILE A 750 31.46 38.04 6.19
N LEU A 751 32.46 38.69 5.60
CA LEU A 751 33.85 38.60 6.04
C LEU A 751 34.05 39.16 7.44
N LEU A 752 33.38 40.26 7.77
CA LEU A 752 33.40 40.85 9.10
C LEU A 752 32.78 39.93 10.14
N MET A 753 31.67 39.29 9.82
CA MET A 753 31.01 38.30 10.71
C MET A 753 31.92 37.10 10.97
N ILE A 754 32.60 36.59 9.95
CA ILE A 754 33.57 35.49 10.10
C ILE A 754 34.72 35.90 11.03
N LEU A 755 35.25 37.10 10.88
CA LEU A 755 36.32 37.61 11.76
C LEU A 755 35.87 37.78 13.19
N ILE A 756 34.63 38.23 13.44
CA ILE A 756 34.05 38.31 14.79
C ILE A 756 33.89 36.92 15.39
N CYS A 757 33.40 35.94 14.62
CA CYS A 757 33.30 34.56 15.10
C CYS A 757 34.66 33.96 15.44
N LEU A 758 35.68 34.22 14.63
CA LEU A 758 37.06 33.76 14.92
C LEU A 758 37.63 34.43 16.16
N MET A 759 37.35 35.73 16.40
CA MET A 759 37.72 36.41 17.62
C MET A 759 37.03 35.83 18.83
N ILE A 760 35.74 35.56 18.77
CA ILE A 760 35.00 34.93 19.87
C ILE A 760 35.54 33.53 20.15
N LEU A 761 35.86 32.74 19.17
CA LEU A 761 36.52 31.45 19.29
C LEU A 761 37.89 31.55 19.92
N TYR A 762 38.69 32.53 19.50
CA TYR A 762 40.02 32.80 20.07
C TYR A 762 39.94 33.21 21.55
N PHE A 763 39.01 34.11 21.91
CA PHE A 763 38.82 34.48 23.32
C PHE A 763 38.25 33.36 24.18
N SER A 764 37.38 32.52 23.60
CA SER A 764 36.87 31.32 24.27
C SER A 764 37.99 30.30 24.55
N LEU A 765 38.88 30.09 23.59
CA LEU A 765 40.07 29.23 23.78
C LEU A 765 41.05 29.80 24.77
N LEU A 766 41.24 31.12 24.82
CA LEU A 766 42.04 31.78 25.83
C LEU A 766 41.45 31.67 27.25
N HIS A 767 40.11 31.84 27.33
CA HIS A 767 39.39 31.68 28.61
C HIS A 767 39.45 30.22 29.10
N HIS A 768 39.38 29.25 28.16
CA HIS A 768 39.54 27.83 28.51
C HIS A 768 40.95 27.49 28.99
N LYS A 769 42.01 28.12 28.41
CA LYS A 769 43.38 27.97 28.91
C LYS A 769 43.56 28.64 30.26
N PHE A 770 42.93 29.77 30.53
CA PHE A 770 43.03 30.47 31.82
C PHE A 770 42.29 29.73 32.95
N CYS A 771 41.17 29.11 32.67
CA CYS A 771 40.47 28.23 33.60
C CYS A 771 41.25 26.94 33.92
N TRP A 772 42.05 26.43 32.96
CA TRP A 772 42.90 25.25 33.18
C TRP A 772 44.13 25.58 34.03
N ALA A 773 44.76 26.73 33.81
CA ALA A 773 45.91 27.18 34.62
C ALA A 773 45.52 27.44 36.08
N ASN A 774 44.36 28.03 36.36
CA ASN A 774 43.88 28.25 37.75
C ASN A 774 43.39 26.97 38.46
N ARG A 775 43.22 25.88 37.77
CA ARG A 775 42.86 24.57 38.37
C ARG A 775 44.10 23.75 38.76
N TYR A 776 45.26 24.07 38.18
CA TYR A 776 46.52 23.37 38.48
C TYR A 776 47.33 23.99 39.67
N GLU A 777 47.03 25.21 40.09
CA GLU A 777 47.73 25.85 41.23
C GLU A 777 47.13 25.57 42.63
N LYS A 778 46.01 24.78 42.69
CA LYS A 778 45.37 24.41 43.96
C LYS A 778 45.50 22.94 44.35
N VAL A 779 46.40 22.18 43.76
CA VAL A 779 46.69 20.80 44.15
C VAL A 779 48.20 20.68 44.36
N GLY A 780 48.67 21.31 45.37
CA GLY A 780 50.03 21.16 45.96
C GLY A 780 49.97 21.67 47.35
N ASP A 781 49.68 20.91 48.29
CA ASP A 781 50.24 20.70 49.63
C ASP A 781 49.18 20.20 50.63
N GLN A 782 49.30 19.09 51.07
CA GLN A 782 49.42 18.57 52.44
C GLN A 782 48.99 17.10 52.54
N SER A 783 49.99 16.39 52.84
CA SER A 783 50.09 15.03 53.32
C SER A 783 49.31 14.75 54.59
N SER A 784 48.94 13.47 54.68
CA SER A 784 48.95 12.63 55.88
C SER A 784 47.68 12.48 56.71
N ASN A 785 47.35 11.21 56.75
CA ASN A 785 46.93 10.41 57.89
C ASN A 785 45.48 10.01 58.09
N LYS A 786 45.41 8.75 57.94
CA LYS A 786 44.79 7.71 58.81
C LYS A 786 43.25 7.65 59.01
N LEU A 787 42.76 6.55 58.47
CA LEU A 787 42.06 5.44 59.19
C LEU A 787 40.77 5.75 59.97
N VAL A 788 39.84 4.83 59.66
CA VAL A 788 38.92 4.09 60.54
C VAL A 788 37.40 4.31 60.29
N LEU A 789 36.86 3.30 59.69
CA LEU A 789 35.67 2.45 60.00
C LEU A 789 34.45 3.02 60.74
N SER A 790 33.37 2.50 60.28
CA SER A 790 32.06 2.24 60.92
C SER A 790 31.07 3.38 60.74
N GLY A 791 29.91 3.13 60.22
CA GLY A 791 28.89 2.18 60.61
C GLY A 791 27.57 2.92 60.77
N ASP A 792 26.61 2.42 60.16
CA ASP A 792 25.22 2.29 60.62
C ASP A 792 24.24 3.46 60.50
N SER A 793 23.16 3.15 59.85
CA SER A 793 21.74 3.36 60.16
C SER A 793 21.13 4.76 60.18
N GLY A 794 20.01 4.87 59.53
CA GLY A 794 18.83 5.49 60.09
C GLY A 794 18.15 6.60 59.30
N ASP A 795 17.07 6.22 58.73
CA ASP A 795 15.76 6.86 58.74
C ASP A 795 15.54 8.31 58.26
N GLU A 796 14.60 8.33 57.33
CA GLU A 796 13.41 9.22 57.21
C GLU A 796 13.63 10.74 57.18
N ASP A 797 13.16 11.39 56.11
CA ASP A 797 11.93 12.20 56.13
C ASP A 797 11.62 12.85 54.77
N GLU A 798 10.32 12.85 54.50
CA GLU A 798 9.64 13.55 53.41
C GLU A 798 9.84 15.06 53.48
N GLU A 799 10.02 15.73 52.36
CA GLU A 799 9.42 17.06 52.19
C GLU A 799 9.00 17.37 50.75
N LYS A 800 7.74 17.68 50.62
CA LYS A 800 7.05 18.25 49.45
C LYS A 800 7.61 19.63 49.15
N ILE A 801 7.83 19.93 47.86
CA ILE A 801 7.79 21.31 47.38
C ILE A 801 6.89 21.40 46.14
N GLU A 802 5.89 22.26 46.30
CA GLU A 802 4.94 22.71 45.30
C GLU A 802 5.60 23.58 44.23
N ILE A 803 4.99 23.47 43.07
CA ILE A 803 5.26 24.26 41.86
C ILE A 803 4.55 25.63 41.95
N LYS A 804 5.24 26.64 41.57
CA LYS A 804 4.65 27.80 40.94
C LYS A 804 5.15 27.95 39.50
#